data_bbff3716e2240f8192172f5f697f51eb
#
_entry.id   bbff3716e2240f8192172f5f697f51eb
#
_cell.length_a   1.000
_cell.length_b   1.000
_cell.length_c   1.000
_cell.angle_alpha   90.00
_cell.angle_beta   90.00
_cell.angle_gamma   90.00
#
_symmetry.space_group_name_H-M   'P 1'
#
loop_
_entity.id
_entity.type
_entity.pdbx_description
1 polymer ?
#
loop_
_entity_poly.entity_id
_entity_poly.type
_entity_poly.pdbx_seq_one_letter_code
_entity_poly.pdbx_strand_id
1 'polypeptide(L)'
;MAKKPQHAQNNQRSQQGKQGQQQKRGGKAQGGHATHTPAAPVRPWRPGRDKFLPVSRADMDARGWDQCDFVYICGDAYVDHPSFGMAIISRVLDAHGYKVGIICQPDWTDPASITVLGEPRLGFLVSAGNMDSMVNHYSVTKHRRHTDAYTPGGEEGRRPNRAVTVYGNLIRQTFKDAPIIIGGIEASLRRLAHYDYWQDKLKRSVLLDSGADILIYGMGEHAIVEIADALDAGLPVDQITYVNGTVYRTGSLDEVYDYDLLPSWDDLAADKLNYARSFNVQQQNMDPITGHRLVEPYPNSVYVVQNPPSATLTTDEMDEVAELPYARDWHPDYDAAGGVPAFAEIKFSISSNRGCFGECSFCALTFHQGRVLQMRSHDSIMREAELLTRDPEFKGYINDVGGPTANFSRPACDKQLKHGVCKNKRCLWPSVCKNMVVDESGYTQLLRDLRQLPGVKKVFVRSGIRFDYTMADASDEFLRELLEHHVSGQLRVAPEHVSDAVLSVMGKPSRAVYDAFCRKFERLNREYGLKQYVVPYLISSHPGSTMKEAVDLAEAVRDMGYMPEQVQDFYPTPSTMSTCMYYTGVDPRTMEPIYVARDPHEKAMQRALIQYRKPENYKLVREALEKAGRRDLIGYTKHCLIRPVPPRPGETSAGGGHSTGKKGGKAHGGAGGKGPKGSKGHGGMSRAQNTAGRNRAAQGRQGANGGGRRN
;
A
#
# COMPACT_ATOMS: atom_id res chain seq x y z
N MET A 1 11.12 26.67 -60.60
CA MET A 1 11.52 28.04 -60.23
C MET A 1 11.77 28.00 -58.73
N ALA A 2 12.93 27.70 -58.27
CA ALA A 2 14.13 28.49 -58.06
C ALA A 2 13.87 29.66 -57.11
N LYS A 3 14.33 29.54 -55.85
CA LYS A 3 15.50 30.22 -55.28
C LYS A 3 15.69 29.94 -53.80
N LYS A 4 16.75 29.26 -53.40
CA LYS A 4 17.64 29.47 -52.25
C LYS A 4 18.61 30.61 -52.63
N PRO A 5 19.57 31.11 -51.81
CA PRO A 5 19.95 30.93 -50.39
C PRO A 5 20.48 32.26 -49.75
N GLN A 6 21.05 32.21 -48.54
CA GLN A 6 22.39 32.71 -48.09
C GLN A 6 22.35 33.05 -46.59
N HIS A 7 23.13 32.40 -45.72
CA HIS A 7 24.53 32.61 -45.31
C HIS A 7 24.85 33.92 -44.57
N ALA A 8 25.32 33.84 -43.34
CA ALA A 8 26.61 34.35 -42.81
C ALA A 8 26.61 34.18 -41.28
N GLN A 9 27.43 33.38 -40.68
CA GLN A 9 28.85 33.48 -40.30
C GLN A 9 29.15 34.48 -39.16
N ASN A 10 29.65 33.88 -38.05
CA ASN A 10 30.80 34.26 -37.22
C ASN A 10 30.92 35.65 -36.60
N ASN A 11 31.09 35.68 -35.28
CA ASN A 11 32.30 36.31 -34.73
C ASN A 11 32.63 35.87 -33.29
N GLN A 12 33.73 35.16 -33.14
CA GLN A 12 34.53 35.10 -31.90
C GLN A 12 35.20 36.44 -31.64
N ARG A 13 35.30 36.86 -30.41
CA ARG A 13 36.45 37.63 -29.90
C ARG A 13 36.62 37.47 -28.40
N SER A 14 37.78 36.98 -28.09
CA SER A 14 38.54 36.97 -26.85
C SER A 14 38.90 38.36 -26.33
N GLN A 15 39.05 38.52 -25.01
CA GLN A 15 40.13 39.31 -24.30
C GLN A 15 39.91 39.10 -22.80
N GLN A 16 40.75 38.38 -22.13
CA GLN A 16 42.01 38.70 -21.41
C GLN A 16 41.91 39.90 -20.46
N GLY A 17 42.01 39.59 -19.17
CA GLY A 17 42.97 40.13 -18.22
C GLY A 17 42.67 41.44 -17.50
N LYS A 18 42.54 41.34 -16.15
CA LYS A 18 43.30 42.20 -15.23
C LYS A 18 43.29 41.62 -13.82
N GLN A 19 44.52 41.39 -13.30
CA GLN A 19 44.85 41.14 -11.90
C GLN A 19 44.66 42.44 -11.07
N GLY A 20 44.26 42.32 -9.82
CA GLY A 20 44.22 43.42 -8.87
C GLY A 20 44.05 42.93 -7.41
N GLN A 21 45.18 42.68 -6.81
CA GLN A 21 45.61 42.82 -5.39
C GLN A 21 44.68 42.55 -4.24
N GLN A 22 45.21 41.75 -3.34
CA GLN A 22 44.89 41.32 -1.98
C GLN A 22 44.52 42.46 -1.03
N GLN A 23 43.53 42.18 -0.15
CA GLN A 23 43.56 42.60 1.25
C GLN A 23 43.13 41.48 2.15
N LYS A 24 44.04 41.03 3.02
CA LYS A 24 43.82 40.12 4.13
C LYS A 24 42.91 40.73 5.16
N ARG A 25 41.79 40.11 5.52
CA ARG A 25 41.17 40.25 6.84
C ARG A 25 40.89 38.87 7.39
N GLY A 26 41.45 38.54 8.53
CA GLY A 26 41.30 37.31 9.26
C GLY A 26 39.86 37.09 9.71
N GLY A 27 39.30 35.95 9.38
CA GLY A 27 38.05 35.45 9.90
C GLY A 27 38.30 34.08 10.49
N LYS A 28 37.96 33.91 11.76
CA LYS A 28 38.08 32.67 12.54
C LYS A 28 37.38 31.54 11.84
N ALA A 29 38.10 30.43 11.67
CA ALA A 29 37.55 29.16 11.31
C ALA A 29 36.55 28.70 12.36
N GLN A 30 35.24 28.67 12.01
CA GLN A 30 34.26 27.89 12.74
C GLN A 30 34.34 26.45 12.21
N GLY A 31 34.75 25.53 13.09
CA GLY A 31 34.77 24.10 12.83
C GLY A 31 33.36 23.61 12.48
N GLY A 32 33.20 23.18 11.24
CA GLY A 32 32.02 22.40 10.86
C GLY A 32 32.04 21.07 11.61
N HIS A 33 31.12 20.90 12.55
CA HIS A 33 30.80 19.56 13.07
C HIS A 33 30.20 18.74 11.95
N ALA A 34 31.03 17.87 11.35
CA ALA A 34 30.51 16.72 10.61
C ALA A 34 29.70 15.89 11.59
N THR A 35 28.39 15.90 11.43
CA THR A 35 27.51 14.96 12.12
C THR A 35 27.86 13.56 11.60
N HIS A 36 28.69 12.83 12.35
CA HIS A 36 28.86 11.39 12.18
C HIS A 36 27.49 10.76 12.42
N THR A 37 26.81 10.37 11.36
CA THR A 37 25.76 9.36 11.44
C THR A 37 26.44 8.11 11.99
N PRO A 38 25.99 7.54 13.14
CA PRO A 38 26.59 6.32 13.65
C PRO A 38 26.47 5.26 12.55
N ALA A 39 27.57 4.60 12.22
CA ALA A 39 27.56 3.42 11.36
C ALA A 39 26.51 2.43 11.88
N ALA A 40 25.64 1.93 11.02
CA ALA A 40 24.66 0.93 11.40
C ALA A 40 25.38 -0.23 12.09
N PRO A 41 24.83 -0.80 13.19
CA PRO A 41 25.48 -1.87 13.90
C PRO A 41 25.72 -3.03 12.94
N VAL A 42 26.98 -3.47 12.84
CA VAL A 42 27.35 -4.64 12.03
C VAL A 42 26.54 -5.83 12.54
N ARG A 43 25.69 -6.38 11.69
CA ARG A 43 24.88 -7.56 12.03
C ARG A 43 25.82 -8.78 12.05
N PRO A 44 25.91 -9.49 13.19
CA PRO A 44 26.91 -10.56 13.37
C PRO A 44 26.64 -11.81 12.52
N TRP A 45 25.44 -11.92 11.95
CA TRP A 45 25.05 -13.02 11.07
C TRP A 45 24.23 -12.48 9.90
N ARG A 46 24.59 -12.92 8.69
CA ARG A 46 23.86 -12.62 7.46
C ARG A 46 24.00 -13.77 6.47
N PRO A 47 22.98 -14.00 5.63
CA PRO A 47 23.14 -14.89 4.49
C PRO A 47 24.27 -14.39 3.57
N GLY A 48 25.06 -15.33 3.09
CA GLY A 48 26.09 -15.02 2.08
C GLY A 48 25.44 -14.50 0.79
N ARG A 49 26.21 -13.75 0.00
CA ARG A 49 25.77 -13.24 -1.31
C ARG A 49 25.33 -14.36 -2.26
N ASP A 50 25.91 -15.54 -2.15
CA ASP A 50 25.56 -16.75 -2.89
C ASP A 50 24.11 -17.24 -2.66
N LYS A 51 23.47 -16.84 -1.57
CA LYS A 51 22.06 -17.15 -1.28
C LYS A 51 21.06 -16.30 -2.08
N PHE A 52 21.50 -15.16 -2.60
CA PHE A 52 20.68 -14.27 -3.42
C PHE A 52 20.80 -14.62 -4.90
N LEU A 53 19.78 -14.31 -5.68
CA LEU A 53 19.86 -14.38 -7.12
C LEU A 53 20.81 -13.29 -7.67
N PRO A 54 21.47 -13.50 -8.83
CA PRO A 54 22.45 -12.57 -9.38
C PRO A 54 21.94 -11.16 -9.57
N VAL A 55 22.71 -10.17 -9.14
CA VAL A 55 22.46 -8.74 -9.37
C VAL A 55 23.57 -8.07 -10.18
N SER A 56 24.63 -8.82 -10.50
CA SER A 56 25.80 -8.35 -11.24
C SER A 56 26.36 -9.43 -12.15
N ARG A 57 27.18 -9.02 -13.12
CA ARG A 57 27.90 -9.97 -13.98
C ARG A 57 28.78 -10.91 -13.17
N ALA A 58 29.43 -10.41 -12.12
CA ALA A 58 30.27 -11.24 -11.24
C ALA A 58 29.46 -12.34 -10.51
N ASP A 59 28.20 -12.07 -10.14
CA ASP A 59 27.33 -13.09 -9.54
C ASP A 59 26.92 -14.15 -10.56
N MET A 60 26.73 -13.77 -11.84
CA MET A 60 26.45 -14.70 -12.93
C MET A 60 27.68 -15.58 -13.20
N ASP A 61 28.88 -14.98 -13.30
CA ASP A 61 30.14 -15.68 -13.52
C ASP A 61 30.42 -16.69 -12.42
N ALA A 62 30.16 -16.34 -11.15
CA ALA A 62 30.29 -17.24 -10.01
C ALA A 62 29.36 -18.46 -10.08
N ARG A 63 28.25 -18.37 -10.84
CA ARG A 63 27.30 -19.47 -11.09
C ARG A 63 27.57 -20.19 -12.42
N GLY A 64 28.55 -19.73 -13.20
CA GLY A 64 28.83 -20.25 -14.54
C GLY A 64 27.75 -19.90 -15.56
N TRP A 65 27.09 -18.73 -15.42
CA TRP A 65 26.03 -18.27 -16.31
C TRP A 65 26.55 -17.23 -17.29
N ASP A 66 26.50 -17.54 -18.58
CA ASP A 66 26.82 -16.58 -19.64
C ASP A 66 25.65 -15.60 -19.89
N GLN A 67 24.41 -16.06 -19.70
CA GLN A 67 23.20 -15.30 -19.95
C GLN A 67 22.10 -15.72 -18.95
N CYS A 68 21.26 -14.76 -18.53
CA CYS A 68 20.02 -15.04 -17.81
C CYS A 68 18.91 -15.44 -18.79
N ASP A 69 17.99 -16.30 -18.34
CA ASP A 69 16.73 -16.54 -19.07
C ASP A 69 15.80 -15.36 -18.90
N PHE A 70 15.67 -14.87 -17.67
CA PHE A 70 14.92 -13.66 -17.36
C PHE A 70 15.75 -12.65 -16.58
N VAL A 71 15.50 -11.36 -16.82
CA VAL A 71 15.99 -10.27 -15.98
C VAL A 71 14.79 -9.55 -15.37
N TYR A 72 14.70 -9.53 -14.04
CA TYR A 72 13.62 -8.87 -13.31
C TYR A 72 14.02 -7.45 -12.92
N ILE A 73 13.29 -6.44 -13.42
CA ILE A 73 13.45 -5.03 -13.05
C ILE A 73 12.39 -4.65 -12.03
N CYS A 74 12.81 -4.19 -10.85
CA CYS A 74 11.92 -3.89 -9.73
C CYS A 74 12.11 -2.46 -9.21
N GLY A 75 10.98 -1.80 -8.85
CA GLY A 75 11.01 -0.50 -8.21
C GLY A 75 11.37 -0.52 -6.72
N ASP A 76 11.31 -1.68 -6.05
CA ASP A 76 11.79 -1.86 -4.68
C ASP A 76 13.26 -2.26 -4.67
N ALA A 77 13.96 -2.05 -3.54
CA ALA A 77 15.24 -2.68 -3.25
C ALA A 77 15.10 -4.21 -3.18
N TYR A 78 16.17 -4.95 -3.45
CA TYR A 78 16.15 -6.40 -3.41
C TYR A 78 16.09 -6.90 -1.97
N VAL A 79 14.91 -7.37 -1.59
CA VAL A 79 14.65 -8.15 -0.37
C VAL A 79 14.17 -9.52 -0.81
N ASP A 80 14.94 -10.54 -0.53
CA ASP A 80 14.62 -11.92 -0.90
C ASP A 80 13.81 -12.59 0.22
N HIS A 81 12.48 -12.36 0.17
CA HIS A 81 11.56 -12.78 1.21
C HIS A 81 10.18 -13.11 0.63
N PRO A 82 9.44 -14.14 1.15
CA PRO A 82 8.12 -14.52 0.64
C PRO A 82 7.02 -13.46 0.79
N SER A 83 7.31 -12.31 1.39
CA SER A 83 6.43 -11.14 1.42
C SER A 83 6.69 -10.13 0.29
N PHE A 84 7.66 -10.41 -0.61
CA PHE A 84 7.99 -9.56 -1.74
C PHE A 84 7.64 -10.27 -3.06
N GLY A 85 6.73 -9.68 -3.85
CA GLY A 85 6.27 -10.29 -5.10
C GLY A 85 7.39 -10.56 -6.10
N MET A 86 8.39 -9.66 -6.18
CA MET A 86 9.56 -9.88 -7.03
C MET A 86 10.34 -11.14 -6.60
N ALA A 87 10.60 -11.32 -5.31
CA ALA A 87 11.30 -12.49 -4.79
C ALA A 87 10.49 -13.78 -5.06
N ILE A 88 9.17 -13.75 -4.85
CA ILE A 88 8.29 -14.90 -5.12
C ILE A 88 8.40 -15.33 -6.59
N ILE A 89 8.14 -14.43 -7.51
CA ILE A 89 8.15 -14.75 -8.97
C ILE A 89 9.53 -15.21 -9.42
N SER A 90 10.58 -14.56 -8.95
CA SER A 90 11.95 -14.93 -9.31
C SER A 90 12.34 -16.31 -8.74
N ARG A 91 11.94 -16.63 -7.50
CA ARG A 91 12.20 -17.93 -6.89
C ARG A 91 11.35 -19.06 -7.48
N VAL A 92 10.12 -18.76 -7.87
CA VAL A 92 9.28 -19.73 -8.63
C VAL A 92 9.97 -20.11 -9.93
N LEU A 93 10.44 -19.15 -10.71
CA LEU A 93 11.17 -19.42 -11.96
C LEU A 93 12.49 -20.16 -11.69
N ASP A 94 13.28 -19.76 -10.68
CA ASP A 94 14.52 -20.43 -10.26
C ASP A 94 14.25 -21.91 -9.91
N ALA A 95 13.16 -22.20 -9.19
CA ALA A 95 12.74 -23.55 -8.86
C ALA A 95 12.32 -24.39 -10.09
N HIS A 96 11.84 -23.76 -11.15
CA HIS A 96 11.56 -24.39 -12.44
C HIS A 96 12.77 -24.49 -13.37
N GLY A 97 13.97 -24.11 -12.88
CA GLY A 97 15.23 -24.26 -13.61
C GLY A 97 15.61 -23.08 -14.51
N TYR A 98 14.86 -21.97 -14.48
CA TYR A 98 15.18 -20.77 -15.23
C TYR A 98 16.24 -19.91 -14.51
N LYS A 99 17.19 -19.36 -15.26
CA LYS A 99 18.23 -18.46 -14.77
C LYS A 99 17.68 -17.05 -14.64
N VAL A 100 17.45 -16.58 -13.41
CA VAL A 100 16.85 -15.27 -13.16
C VAL A 100 17.88 -14.30 -12.57
N GLY A 101 18.08 -13.16 -13.23
CA GLY A 101 18.87 -12.05 -12.71
C GLY A 101 17.96 -10.91 -12.21
N ILE A 102 18.43 -10.15 -11.23
CA ILE A 102 17.64 -9.10 -10.56
C ILE A 102 18.31 -7.75 -10.72
N ILE A 103 17.57 -6.74 -11.21
CA ILE A 103 17.97 -5.34 -11.24
C ILE A 103 16.94 -4.52 -10.46
N CYS A 104 17.29 -4.12 -9.24
CA CYS A 104 16.44 -3.32 -8.38
C CYS A 104 16.80 -1.84 -8.47
N GLN A 105 15.76 -1.00 -8.63
CA GLN A 105 15.90 0.47 -8.65
C GLN A 105 16.99 0.97 -9.60
N PRO A 106 16.99 0.53 -10.88
CA PRO A 106 17.94 1.08 -11.86
C PRO A 106 17.78 2.59 -11.97
N ASP A 107 18.85 3.28 -12.32
CA ASP A 107 18.76 4.71 -12.64
C ASP A 107 17.93 4.87 -13.92
N TRP A 108 16.68 5.23 -13.74
CA TRP A 108 15.70 5.36 -14.84
C TRP A 108 16.01 6.53 -15.80
N THR A 109 17.03 7.35 -15.50
CA THR A 109 17.54 8.42 -16.38
C THR A 109 18.71 7.95 -17.23
N ASP A 110 19.33 6.79 -16.90
CA ASP A 110 20.45 6.21 -17.62
C ASP A 110 20.11 4.81 -18.18
N PRO A 111 19.96 4.66 -19.50
CA PRO A 111 19.72 3.35 -20.13
C PRO A 111 20.78 2.28 -19.82
N ALA A 112 22.03 2.67 -19.51
CA ALA A 112 23.08 1.72 -19.16
C ALA A 112 22.75 0.95 -17.86
N SER A 113 21.98 1.53 -16.99
CA SER A 113 21.60 0.92 -15.69
C SER A 113 20.82 -0.40 -15.81
N ILE A 114 20.14 -0.63 -16.93
CA ILE A 114 19.39 -1.87 -17.19
C ILE A 114 20.16 -2.89 -18.02
N THR A 115 21.38 -2.59 -18.42
CA THR A 115 22.20 -3.49 -19.26
C THR A 115 23.20 -4.31 -18.45
N VAL A 116 23.27 -4.13 -17.15
CA VAL A 116 24.31 -4.69 -16.26
C VAL A 116 24.38 -6.23 -16.26
N LEU A 117 23.25 -6.90 -16.57
CA LEU A 117 23.17 -8.37 -16.70
C LEU A 117 23.10 -8.84 -18.16
N GLY A 118 23.12 -7.91 -19.13
CA GLY A 118 22.93 -8.19 -20.54
C GLY A 118 21.46 -8.40 -20.93
N GLU A 119 21.25 -8.74 -22.21
CA GLU A 119 19.92 -9.10 -22.72
C GLU A 119 19.56 -10.52 -22.28
N PRO A 120 18.37 -10.71 -21.66
CA PRO A 120 17.93 -12.05 -21.29
C PRO A 120 17.51 -12.89 -22.51
N ARG A 121 17.61 -14.19 -22.40
CA ARG A 121 17.23 -15.13 -23.48
C ARG A 121 15.71 -15.14 -23.75
N LEU A 122 14.89 -15.06 -22.71
CA LEU A 122 13.42 -15.19 -22.80
C LEU A 122 12.69 -13.86 -22.58
N GLY A 123 13.21 -12.96 -21.75
CA GLY A 123 12.58 -11.65 -21.62
C GLY A 123 12.82 -10.94 -20.28
N PHE A 124 12.29 -9.71 -20.23
CA PHE A 124 12.32 -8.87 -19.03
C PHE A 124 11.01 -9.00 -18.25
N LEU A 125 11.13 -9.11 -16.93
CA LEU A 125 10.01 -9.00 -15.99
C LEU A 125 10.07 -7.65 -15.31
N VAL A 126 8.92 -6.97 -15.14
CA VAL A 126 8.90 -5.60 -14.61
C VAL A 126 7.80 -5.44 -13.57
N SER A 127 8.13 -4.90 -12.39
CA SER A 127 7.13 -4.44 -11.42
C SER A 127 7.54 -3.13 -10.75
N ALA A 128 6.56 -2.41 -10.20
CA ALA A 128 6.81 -1.24 -9.35
C ALA A 128 7.31 -1.60 -7.95
N GLY A 129 7.27 -2.87 -7.58
CA GLY A 129 7.51 -3.37 -6.22
C GLY A 129 6.21 -3.71 -5.47
N ASN A 130 6.28 -3.81 -4.15
CA ASN A 130 5.16 -4.20 -3.29
C ASN A 130 4.03 -3.17 -3.23
N MET A 131 4.32 -1.93 -3.60
CA MET A 131 3.34 -0.85 -3.64
C MET A 131 3.28 -0.21 -5.03
N ASP A 132 2.10 0.30 -5.35
CA ASP A 132 1.94 1.24 -6.46
C ASP A 132 2.85 2.45 -6.26
N SER A 133 3.65 2.82 -7.28
CA SER A 133 4.64 3.88 -7.18
C SER A 133 4.04 5.24 -6.82
N MET A 134 2.85 5.56 -7.37
CA MET A 134 2.19 6.82 -7.09
C MET A 134 1.62 6.85 -5.67
N VAL A 135 1.05 5.74 -5.19
CA VAL A 135 0.56 5.61 -3.80
C VAL A 135 1.72 5.69 -2.82
N ASN A 136 2.86 5.11 -3.15
CA ASN A 136 4.06 5.17 -2.32
C ASN A 136 4.65 6.58 -2.24
N HIS A 137 4.72 7.29 -3.36
CA HIS A 137 5.38 8.61 -3.44
C HIS A 137 4.55 9.76 -2.91
N TYR A 138 3.23 9.68 -2.97
CA TYR A 138 2.37 10.83 -2.67
C TYR A 138 1.38 10.54 -1.54
N SER A 139 1.07 11.57 -0.78
CA SER A 139 -0.08 11.58 0.12
C SER A 139 -1.38 11.77 -0.69
N VAL A 140 -2.53 11.58 -0.04
CA VAL A 140 -3.85 11.87 -0.65
C VAL A 140 -4.01 13.34 -1.04
N THR A 141 -3.30 14.26 -0.41
CA THR A 141 -3.25 15.68 -0.75
C THR A 141 -2.24 16.00 -1.85
N LYS A 142 -1.73 14.97 -2.54
CA LYS A 142 -0.75 15.02 -3.63
C LYS A 142 0.61 15.64 -3.23
N HIS A 143 0.92 15.73 -1.93
CA HIS A 143 2.25 16.10 -1.46
C HIS A 143 3.19 14.91 -1.55
N ARG A 144 4.39 15.12 -2.10
CA ARG A 144 5.42 14.09 -2.17
C ARG A 144 5.89 13.72 -0.77
N ARG A 145 6.09 12.43 -0.53
CA ARG A 145 6.70 11.91 0.69
C ARG A 145 8.21 12.07 0.60
N HIS A 146 8.85 12.26 1.74
CA HIS A 146 10.29 12.46 1.84
C HIS A 146 11.06 11.19 2.22
N THR A 147 10.38 10.06 2.26
CA THR A 147 10.98 8.75 2.57
C THR A 147 10.28 7.67 1.75
N ASP A 148 11.05 6.69 1.30
CA ASP A 148 10.55 5.46 0.70
C ASP A 148 11.06 4.26 1.52
N ALA A 149 10.18 3.60 2.26
CA ALA A 149 10.54 2.48 3.13
C ALA A 149 11.09 1.26 2.37
N TYR A 150 10.83 1.17 1.06
CA TYR A 150 11.28 0.09 0.20
C TYR A 150 12.60 0.38 -0.53
N THR A 151 13.27 1.46 -0.15
CA THR A 151 14.56 1.87 -0.72
C THR A 151 15.66 1.74 0.34
N PRO A 152 16.93 1.45 -0.04
CA PRO A 152 18.02 1.39 0.89
C PRO A 152 18.14 2.68 1.71
N GLY A 153 18.22 2.56 3.04
CA GLY A 153 18.25 3.70 3.96
C GLY A 153 16.97 4.53 4.01
N GLY A 154 15.91 4.16 3.30
CA GLY A 154 14.66 4.95 3.21
C GLY A 154 14.77 6.17 2.29
N GLU A 155 15.75 6.22 1.39
CA GLU A 155 16.01 7.32 0.47
C GLU A 155 14.87 7.50 -0.53
N GLU A 156 14.37 8.74 -0.72
CA GLU A 156 13.36 9.02 -1.73
C GLU A 156 14.00 9.23 -3.13
N GLY A 157 13.20 8.99 -4.19
CA GLY A 157 13.56 9.39 -5.56
C GLY A 157 14.25 8.32 -6.41
N ARG A 158 14.63 7.18 -5.85
CA ARG A 158 15.22 6.09 -6.64
C ARG A 158 14.19 5.42 -7.55
N ARG A 159 12.96 5.27 -7.09
CA ARG A 159 11.86 4.76 -7.89
C ARG A 159 11.23 5.89 -8.71
N PRO A 160 10.97 5.71 -10.03
CA PRO A 160 10.24 6.71 -10.81
C PRO A 160 8.74 6.70 -10.50
N ASN A 161 8.06 7.81 -10.81
CA ASN A 161 6.61 7.83 -10.87
C ASN A 161 6.12 6.93 -12.01
N ARG A 162 5.06 6.13 -11.77
CA ARG A 162 4.56 5.14 -12.74
C ARG A 162 5.68 4.20 -13.20
N ALA A 163 6.30 3.56 -12.22
CA ALA A 163 7.52 2.79 -12.38
C ALA A 163 7.40 1.74 -13.49
N VAL A 164 6.29 1.02 -13.55
CA VAL A 164 6.05 0.01 -14.61
C VAL A 164 6.12 0.62 -16.00
N THR A 165 5.48 1.79 -16.20
CA THR A 165 5.52 2.50 -17.50
C THR A 165 6.93 2.97 -17.84
N VAL A 166 7.64 3.56 -16.87
CA VAL A 166 8.99 4.11 -17.10
C VAL A 166 9.97 2.99 -17.40
N TYR A 167 10.00 1.93 -16.63
CA TYR A 167 10.91 0.80 -16.84
C TYR A 167 10.60 0.05 -18.13
N GLY A 168 9.32 -0.20 -18.44
CA GLY A 168 8.95 -0.85 -19.71
C GLY A 168 9.43 -0.06 -20.93
N ASN A 169 9.22 1.27 -20.93
CA ASN A 169 9.70 2.12 -22.01
C ASN A 169 11.24 2.18 -22.08
N LEU A 170 11.94 2.20 -20.93
CA LEU A 170 13.39 2.17 -20.88
C LEU A 170 13.95 0.88 -21.49
N ILE A 171 13.35 -0.27 -21.17
CA ILE A 171 13.71 -1.56 -21.76
C ILE A 171 13.47 -1.53 -23.27
N ARG A 172 12.29 -1.13 -23.71
CA ARG A 172 11.93 -1.12 -25.14
C ARG A 172 12.81 -0.21 -25.97
N GLN A 173 13.33 0.89 -25.41
CA GLN A 173 14.28 1.79 -26.06
C GLN A 173 15.67 1.15 -26.18
N THR A 174 16.07 0.34 -25.20
CA THR A 174 17.40 -0.28 -25.12
C THR A 174 17.46 -1.62 -25.85
N PHE A 175 16.44 -2.47 -25.63
CA PHE A 175 16.29 -3.82 -26.20
C PHE A 175 14.98 -3.88 -27.00
N LYS A 176 15.06 -3.54 -28.29
CA LYS A 176 13.88 -3.29 -29.13
C LYS A 176 12.94 -4.47 -29.25
N ASP A 177 13.50 -5.67 -29.36
CA ASP A 177 12.78 -6.89 -29.72
C ASP A 177 12.61 -7.88 -28.54
N ALA A 178 13.23 -7.57 -27.38
CA ALA A 178 13.14 -8.42 -26.21
C ALA A 178 11.69 -8.46 -25.66
N PRO A 179 11.15 -9.64 -25.30
CA PRO A 179 9.85 -9.74 -24.63
C PRO A 179 9.84 -8.98 -23.29
N ILE A 180 8.77 -8.24 -23.04
CA ILE A 180 8.56 -7.49 -21.79
C ILE A 180 7.25 -7.92 -21.15
N ILE A 181 7.35 -8.56 -19.98
CA ILE A 181 6.23 -9.00 -19.17
C ILE A 181 6.14 -8.09 -17.94
N ILE A 182 5.07 -7.34 -17.80
CA ILE A 182 4.83 -6.48 -16.65
C ILE A 182 3.86 -7.12 -15.66
N GLY A 183 4.05 -6.84 -14.37
CA GLY A 183 3.20 -7.44 -13.33
C GLY A 183 3.21 -6.66 -12.01
N GLY A 184 2.74 -7.30 -10.95
CA GLY A 184 2.60 -6.72 -9.63
C GLY A 184 1.38 -5.80 -9.48
N ILE A 185 1.22 -5.19 -8.31
CA ILE A 185 0.01 -4.43 -7.97
C ILE A 185 -0.21 -3.22 -8.88
N GLU A 186 0.83 -2.48 -9.25
CA GLU A 186 0.70 -1.30 -10.13
C GLU A 186 0.16 -1.67 -11.51
N ALA A 187 0.69 -2.74 -12.11
CA ALA A 187 0.22 -3.26 -13.39
C ALA A 187 -1.21 -3.81 -13.28
N SER A 188 -1.49 -4.63 -12.26
CA SER A 188 -2.81 -5.21 -12.02
C SER A 188 -3.91 -4.16 -11.93
N LEU A 189 -3.65 -3.06 -11.21
CA LEU A 189 -4.63 -1.99 -11.01
C LEU A 189 -4.80 -1.07 -12.22
N ARG A 190 -3.93 -1.18 -13.23
CA ARG A 190 -3.93 -0.35 -14.45
C ARG A 190 -4.03 -1.16 -15.73
N ARG A 191 -4.46 -2.42 -15.63
CA ARG A 191 -4.49 -3.36 -16.76
C ARG A 191 -5.47 -3.01 -17.88
N LEU A 192 -6.53 -2.28 -17.54
CA LEU A 192 -7.49 -1.69 -18.49
C LEU A 192 -7.53 -0.18 -18.29
N ALA A 193 -8.42 0.52 -19.00
CA ALA A 193 -8.63 1.95 -18.79
C ALA A 193 -8.97 2.23 -17.32
N HIS A 194 -8.31 3.22 -16.74
CA HIS A 194 -8.41 3.51 -15.31
C HIS A 194 -8.34 5.00 -15.01
N TYR A 195 -8.97 5.42 -13.90
CA TYR A 195 -8.86 6.79 -13.42
C TYR A 195 -7.55 7.01 -12.67
N ASP A 196 -6.77 8.00 -13.14
CA ASP A 196 -5.55 8.48 -12.47
C ASP A 196 -5.87 9.69 -11.59
N TYR A 197 -5.85 9.48 -10.29
CA TYR A 197 -6.16 10.51 -9.29
C TYR A 197 -5.22 11.72 -9.34
N TRP A 198 -3.92 11.50 -9.63
CA TRP A 198 -2.91 12.57 -9.61
C TRP A 198 -3.06 13.53 -10.77
N GLN A 199 -3.47 13.03 -11.95
CA GLN A 199 -3.75 13.82 -13.15
C GLN A 199 -5.23 14.17 -13.30
N ASP A 200 -6.10 13.62 -12.46
CA ASP A 200 -7.58 13.79 -12.50
C ASP A 200 -8.17 13.46 -13.87
N LYS A 201 -7.73 12.36 -14.49
CA LYS A 201 -8.22 11.92 -15.80
C LYS A 201 -8.15 10.42 -15.99
N LEU A 202 -8.89 9.92 -16.99
CA LEU A 202 -8.71 8.54 -17.45
C LEU A 202 -7.37 8.36 -18.14
N LYS A 203 -6.80 7.18 -17.96
CA LYS A 203 -5.61 6.67 -18.63
C LYS A 203 -5.95 5.39 -19.37
N ARG A 204 -5.25 5.12 -20.46
CA ARG A 204 -5.29 3.86 -21.17
C ARG A 204 -4.72 2.74 -20.31
N SER A 205 -4.90 1.51 -20.77
CA SER A 205 -4.18 0.36 -20.21
C SER A 205 -2.69 0.63 -20.10
N VAL A 206 -2.08 0.27 -18.96
CA VAL A 206 -0.63 0.38 -18.76
C VAL A 206 0.16 -0.50 -19.71
N LEU A 207 -0.45 -1.58 -20.22
CA LEU A 207 0.16 -2.42 -21.26
C LEU A 207 0.52 -1.60 -22.49
N LEU A 208 -0.38 -0.72 -22.94
CA LEU A 208 -0.14 0.18 -24.09
C LEU A 208 0.85 1.31 -23.78
N ASP A 209 0.79 1.83 -22.55
CA ASP A 209 1.62 2.98 -22.15
C ASP A 209 3.06 2.58 -21.80
N SER A 210 3.32 1.33 -21.44
CA SER A 210 4.64 0.80 -21.07
C SER A 210 5.43 0.20 -22.22
N GLY A 211 4.78 -0.05 -23.38
CA GLY A 211 5.41 -0.79 -24.49
C GLY A 211 5.65 -2.27 -24.18
N ALA A 212 5.01 -2.83 -23.18
CA ALA A 212 5.12 -4.24 -22.83
C ALA A 212 4.27 -5.12 -23.78
N ASP A 213 4.59 -6.41 -23.79
CA ASP A 213 3.92 -7.40 -24.64
C ASP A 213 2.80 -8.12 -23.87
N ILE A 214 3.09 -8.53 -22.63
CA ILE A 214 2.13 -9.21 -21.75
C ILE A 214 2.09 -8.51 -20.39
N LEU A 215 0.89 -8.45 -19.80
CA LEU A 215 0.70 -8.01 -18.41
C LEU A 215 0.11 -9.18 -17.62
N ILE A 216 0.77 -9.55 -16.52
CA ILE A 216 0.25 -10.51 -15.54
C ILE A 216 -0.48 -9.73 -14.45
N TYR A 217 -1.73 -10.07 -14.17
CA TYR A 217 -2.49 -9.47 -13.07
C TYR A 217 -2.89 -10.50 -12.02
N GLY A 218 -3.12 -10.02 -10.82
CA GLY A 218 -3.42 -10.92 -9.71
C GLY A 218 -2.17 -11.61 -9.15
N MET A 219 -2.33 -12.85 -8.73
CA MET A 219 -1.24 -13.73 -8.30
C MET A 219 -0.66 -14.41 -9.54
N GLY A 220 0.62 -14.25 -9.76
CA GLY A 220 1.26 -14.52 -11.04
C GLY A 220 2.01 -15.85 -11.13
N GLU A 221 1.98 -16.69 -10.08
CA GLU A 221 2.84 -17.86 -9.98
C GLU A 221 2.58 -18.86 -11.12
N HIS A 222 1.31 -19.22 -11.40
CA HIS A 222 0.97 -20.11 -12.52
C HIS A 222 1.28 -19.43 -13.86
N ALA A 223 0.80 -18.19 -14.05
CA ALA A 223 0.92 -17.51 -15.33
C ALA A 223 2.37 -17.31 -15.77
N ILE A 224 3.28 -17.01 -14.83
CA ILE A 224 4.68 -16.79 -15.19
C ILE A 224 5.39 -18.07 -15.64
N VAL A 225 5.04 -19.21 -15.05
CA VAL A 225 5.59 -20.51 -15.47
C VAL A 225 5.07 -20.89 -16.85
N GLU A 226 3.75 -20.77 -17.10
CA GLU A 226 3.17 -21.05 -18.41
C GLU A 226 3.77 -20.15 -19.51
N ILE A 227 4.01 -18.87 -19.22
CA ILE A 227 4.66 -17.95 -20.18
C ILE A 227 6.11 -18.35 -20.40
N ALA A 228 6.84 -18.69 -19.33
CA ALA A 228 8.25 -19.09 -19.42
C ALA A 228 8.41 -20.34 -20.26
N ASP A 229 7.59 -21.36 -20.04
CA ASP A 229 7.59 -22.61 -20.80
C ASP A 229 7.26 -22.38 -22.27
N ALA A 230 6.29 -21.49 -22.57
CA ALA A 230 5.93 -21.15 -23.94
C ALA A 230 7.08 -20.44 -24.69
N LEU A 231 7.72 -19.46 -24.02
CA LEU A 231 8.89 -18.75 -24.59
C LEU A 231 10.09 -19.70 -24.78
N ASP A 232 10.34 -20.58 -23.81
CA ASP A 232 11.42 -21.57 -23.88
C ASP A 232 11.20 -22.58 -25.01
N ALA A 233 9.96 -22.93 -25.28
CA ALA A 233 9.56 -23.75 -26.43
C ALA A 233 9.67 -23.00 -27.77
N GLY A 234 10.04 -21.71 -27.76
CA GLY A 234 10.21 -20.90 -28.96
C GLY A 234 8.95 -20.26 -29.50
N LEU A 235 7.86 -20.20 -28.72
CA LEU A 235 6.65 -19.51 -29.12
C LEU A 235 6.88 -17.99 -29.07
N PRO A 236 6.59 -17.24 -30.16
CA PRO A 236 6.66 -15.77 -30.13
C PRO A 236 5.75 -15.17 -29.06
N VAL A 237 6.20 -14.12 -28.39
CA VAL A 237 5.48 -13.52 -27.26
C VAL A 237 4.08 -13.01 -27.62
N ASP A 238 3.87 -12.55 -28.83
CA ASP A 238 2.58 -12.09 -29.37
C ASP A 238 1.59 -13.22 -29.65
N GLN A 239 2.04 -14.49 -29.69
CA GLN A 239 1.20 -15.68 -29.78
C GLN A 239 0.82 -16.28 -28.42
N ILE A 240 1.39 -15.79 -27.31
CA ILE A 240 1.05 -16.23 -25.95
C ILE A 240 -0.22 -15.51 -25.48
N THR A 241 -1.36 -15.85 -26.06
CA THR A 241 -2.65 -15.17 -25.86
C THR A 241 -3.62 -15.94 -24.98
N TYR A 242 -3.26 -17.16 -24.57
CA TYR A 242 -4.17 -18.14 -23.95
C TYR A 242 -3.99 -18.27 -22.43
N VAL A 243 -2.94 -17.71 -21.85
CA VAL A 243 -2.60 -17.86 -20.43
C VAL A 243 -3.59 -17.07 -19.56
N ASN A 244 -4.21 -17.74 -18.59
CA ASN A 244 -5.10 -17.10 -17.63
C ASN A 244 -4.33 -16.13 -16.70
N GLY A 245 -5.00 -15.07 -16.23
CA GLY A 245 -4.35 -14.05 -15.39
C GLY A 245 -3.49 -13.07 -16.19
N THR A 246 -3.62 -13.05 -17.52
CA THR A 246 -2.85 -12.16 -18.39
C THR A 246 -3.72 -11.15 -19.12
N VAL A 247 -3.07 -10.10 -19.61
CA VAL A 247 -3.62 -9.11 -20.54
C VAL A 247 -2.64 -8.97 -21.70
N TYR A 248 -3.13 -9.00 -22.92
CA TYR A 248 -2.35 -8.82 -24.14
C TYR A 248 -3.02 -7.84 -25.09
N ARG A 249 -2.34 -7.44 -26.13
CA ARG A 249 -2.89 -6.59 -27.20
C ARG A 249 -2.98 -7.37 -28.51
N THR A 250 -4.01 -7.08 -29.29
CA THR A 250 -4.17 -7.65 -30.65
C THR A 250 -4.70 -6.62 -31.62
N GLY A 251 -4.47 -6.83 -32.92
CA GLY A 251 -5.01 -6.00 -34.00
C GLY A 251 -6.31 -6.58 -34.60
N SER A 252 -6.70 -7.80 -34.24
CA SER A 252 -7.92 -8.46 -34.71
C SER A 252 -8.56 -9.23 -33.57
N LEU A 253 -9.88 -9.46 -33.68
CA LEU A 253 -10.66 -10.31 -32.77
C LEU A 253 -11.02 -11.66 -33.40
N ASP A 254 -10.52 -11.99 -34.59
CA ASP A 254 -10.90 -13.22 -35.32
C ASP A 254 -10.57 -14.51 -34.55
N GLU A 255 -9.54 -14.47 -33.69
CA GLU A 255 -9.09 -15.56 -32.83
C GLU A 255 -9.45 -15.36 -31.35
N VAL A 256 -10.27 -14.38 -31.01
CA VAL A 256 -10.71 -14.10 -29.64
C VAL A 256 -12.15 -14.55 -29.46
N TYR A 257 -12.36 -15.55 -28.62
CA TYR A 257 -13.67 -16.19 -28.40
C TYR A 257 -14.15 -15.98 -26.96
N ASP A 258 -15.46 -16.08 -26.75
CA ASP A 258 -16.12 -16.06 -25.43
C ASP A 258 -15.70 -14.85 -24.58
N TYR A 259 -15.96 -13.64 -25.08
CA TYR A 259 -15.60 -12.41 -24.40
C TYR A 259 -16.77 -11.45 -24.19
N ASP A 260 -16.68 -10.65 -23.16
CA ASP A 260 -17.52 -9.48 -22.94
C ASP A 260 -16.84 -8.24 -23.54
N LEU A 261 -17.52 -7.56 -24.47
CA LEU A 261 -17.03 -6.33 -25.07
C LEU A 261 -17.28 -5.16 -24.12
N LEU A 262 -16.22 -4.47 -23.72
CA LEU A 262 -16.29 -3.25 -22.92
C LEU A 262 -16.53 -2.01 -23.81
N PRO A 263 -17.04 -0.89 -23.25
CA PRO A 263 -17.05 0.39 -23.95
C PRO A 263 -15.66 0.73 -24.50
N SER A 264 -15.61 1.28 -25.71
CA SER A 264 -14.36 1.68 -26.34
C SER A 264 -13.69 2.84 -25.56
N TRP A 265 -12.38 3.03 -25.78
CA TRP A 265 -11.65 4.16 -25.22
C TRP A 265 -12.35 5.51 -25.51
N ASP A 266 -12.88 5.69 -26.73
CA ASP A 266 -13.57 6.92 -27.11
C ASP A 266 -14.89 7.10 -26.36
N ASP A 267 -15.65 6.00 -26.14
CA ASP A 267 -16.85 6.00 -25.32
C ASP A 267 -16.54 6.34 -23.84
N LEU A 268 -15.44 5.78 -23.31
CA LEU A 268 -14.98 6.05 -21.95
C LEU A 268 -14.54 7.50 -21.76
N ALA A 269 -13.92 8.09 -22.79
CA ALA A 269 -13.49 9.48 -22.78
C ALA A 269 -14.66 10.46 -22.94
N ALA A 270 -15.70 10.06 -23.67
CA ALA A 270 -16.87 10.89 -23.94
C ALA A 270 -17.83 10.98 -22.75
N ASP A 271 -18.05 9.86 -22.01
CA ASP A 271 -18.99 9.82 -20.90
C ASP A 271 -18.46 8.98 -19.73
N LYS A 272 -18.37 9.63 -18.54
CA LYS A 272 -17.95 8.98 -17.28
C LYS A 272 -18.85 7.80 -16.88
N LEU A 273 -20.11 7.79 -17.30
CA LEU A 273 -21.02 6.68 -17.00
C LEU A 273 -20.61 5.41 -17.74
N ASN A 274 -19.99 5.52 -18.92
CA ASN A 274 -19.43 4.36 -19.63
C ASN A 274 -18.27 3.74 -18.83
N TYR A 275 -17.47 4.56 -18.14
CA TYR A 275 -16.45 4.04 -17.23
C TYR A 275 -17.08 3.28 -16.04
N ALA A 276 -18.19 3.77 -15.48
CA ALA A 276 -18.89 3.06 -14.42
C ALA A 276 -19.43 1.70 -14.90
N ARG A 277 -20.00 1.65 -16.12
CA ARG A 277 -20.46 0.40 -16.74
C ARG A 277 -19.32 -0.59 -16.98
N SER A 278 -18.23 -0.11 -17.61
CA SER A 278 -17.01 -0.91 -17.82
C SER A 278 -16.47 -1.48 -16.50
N PHE A 279 -16.34 -0.63 -15.48
CA PHE A 279 -15.83 -1.07 -14.17
C PHE A 279 -16.73 -2.13 -13.53
N ASN A 280 -18.07 -2.01 -13.65
CA ASN A 280 -18.99 -3.03 -13.12
C ASN A 280 -18.79 -4.39 -13.79
N VAL A 281 -18.58 -4.41 -15.12
CA VAL A 281 -18.26 -5.67 -15.85
C VAL A 281 -16.92 -6.24 -15.36
N GLN A 282 -15.90 -5.40 -15.22
CA GLN A 282 -14.59 -5.83 -14.69
C GLN A 282 -14.73 -6.46 -13.29
N GLN A 283 -15.50 -5.82 -12.39
CA GLN A 283 -15.72 -6.32 -11.03
C GLN A 283 -16.44 -7.67 -11.00
N GLN A 284 -17.35 -7.91 -11.93
CA GLN A 284 -18.10 -9.17 -12.02
C GLN A 284 -17.28 -10.32 -12.62
N ASN A 285 -16.14 -10.01 -13.27
CA ASN A 285 -15.28 -10.99 -13.92
C ASN A 285 -13.93 -11.19 -13.19
N MET A 286 -13.92 -11.00 -11.86
CA MET A 286 -12.75 -11.17 -10.99
C MET A 286 -12.61 -12.58 -10.39
N ASP A 287 -13.31 -13.55 -10.91
CA ASP A 287 -13.33 -14.92 -10.37
C ASP A 287 -12.76 -15.90 -11.41
N PRO A 288 -11.84 -16.81 -11.03
CA PRO A 288 -11.21 -17.74 -11.98
C PRO A 288 -12.16 -18.79 -12.56
N ILE A 289 -13.30 -19.06 -11.90
CA ILE A 289 -14.27 -20.10 -12.34
C ILE A 289 -15.35 -19.48 -13.22
N THR A 290 -15.79 -18.26 -12.91
CA THR A 290 -16.95 -17.62 -13.57
C THR A 290 -16.60 -16.35 -14.32
N GLY A 291 -15.33 -15.96 -14.34
CA GLY A 291 -14.85 -14.79 -15.09
C GLY A 291 -14.76 -15.07 -16.57
N HIS A 292 -15.20 -14.11 -17.38
CA HIS A 292 -15.08 -14.14 -18.83
C HIS A 292 -13.85 -13.34 -19.26
N ARG A 293 -13.44 -13.56 -20.51
CA ARG A 293 -12.49 -12.70 -21.20
C ARG A 293 -13.12 -11.34 -21.43
N LEU A 294 -12.35 -10.25 -21.25
CA LEU A 294 -12.82 -8.88 -21.46
C LEU A 294 -12.02 -8.27 -22.60
N VAL A 295 -12.71 -7.56 -23.50
CA VAL A 295 -12.08 -6.87 -24.63
C VAL A 295 -12.39 -5.38 -24.54
N GLU A 296 -11.35 -4.55 -24.47
CA GLU A 296 -11.44 -3.08 -24.48
C GLU A 296 -10.89 -2.54 -25.79
N PRO A 297 -11.76 -1.95 -26.66
CA PRO A 297 -11.34 -1.41 -27.96
C PRO A 297 -10.65 -0.05 -27.79
N TYR A 298 -9.61 0.16 -28.61
CA TYR A 298 -8.86 1.40 -28.75
C TYR A 298 -8.84 1.88 -30.22
N PRO A 299 -8.51 3.14 -30.51
CA PRO A 299 -8.36 3.61 -31.88
C PRO A 299 -7.36 2.78 -32.70
N ASN A 300 -7.52 2.81 -34.03
CA ASN A 300 -6.67 2.13 -35.01
C ASN A 300 -6.71 0.59 -34.90
N SER A 301 -7.89 0.04 -34.62
CA SER A 301 -8.09 -1.43 -34.49
C SER A 301 -7.14 -2.08 -33.48
N VAL A 302 -6.79 -1.41 -32.40
CA VAL A 302 -6.06 -1.97 -31.28
C VAL A 302 -7.06 -2.43 -30.23
N TYR A 303 -6.92 -3.67 -29.78
CA TYR A 303 -7.73 -4.25 -28.71
C TYR A 303 -6.83 -4.68 -27.56
N VAL A 304 -7.24 -4.34 -26.34
CA VAL A 304 -6.65 -4.89 -25.12
C VAL A 304 -7.56 -5.99 -24.62
N VAL A 305 -7.03 -7.19 -24.55
CA VAL A 305 -7.75 -8.40 -24.17
C VAL A 305 -7.27 -8.87 -22.80
N GLN A 306 -8.17 -8.89 -21.83
CA GLN A 306 -7.93 -9.47 -20.52
C GLN A 306 -8.47 -10.90 -20.49
N ASN A 307 -7.61 -11.90 -20.32
CA ASN A 307 -8.01 -13.28 -20.07
C ASN A 307 -8.68 -13.42 -18.68
N PRO A 308 -9.45 -14.48 -18.41
CA PRO A 308 -9.95 -14.79 -17.09
C PRO A 308 -8.83 -14.79 -16.03
N PRO A 309 -9.12 -14.55 -14.74
CA PRO A 309 -8.11 -14.67 -13.70
C PRO A 309 -7.46 -16.05 -13.65
N SER A 310 -6.19 -16.12 -13.26
CA SER A 310 -5.52 -17.40 -12.95
C SER A 310 -6.26 -18.17 -11.88
N ALA A 311 -6.17 -19.50 -11.92
CA ALA A 311 -6.62 -20.35 -10.83
C ALA A 311 -5.96 -19.92 -9.51
N THR A 312 -6.69 -20.05 -8.41
CA THR A 312 -6.12 -19.82 -7.08
C THR A 312 -5.17 -20.94 -6.71
N LEU A 313 -4.06 -20.63 -6.07
CA LEU A 313 -3.15 -21.63 -5.55
C LEU A 313 -3.87 -22.51 -4.52
N THR A 314 -3.62 -23.79 -4.59
CA THR A 314 -3.97 -24.76 -3.54
C THR A 314 -3.16 -24.53 -2.27
N THR A 315 -3.51 -25.21 -1.18
CA THR A 315 -2.73 -25.15 0.05
C THR A 315 -1.31 -25.68 -0.17
N ASP A 316 -1.15 -26.78 -0.89
CA ASP A 316 0.15 -27.38 -1.18
C ASP A 316 1.04 -26.44 -1.99
N GLU A 317 0.49 -25.82 -3.06
CA GLU A 317 1.22 -24.82 -3.85
C GLU A 317 1.56 -23.54 -3.02
N MET A 318 0.67 -23.13 -2.12
CA MET A 318 0.96 -22.02 -1.21
C MET A 318 2.11 -22.35 -0.26
N ASP A 319 2.18 -23.59 0.20
CA ASP A 319 3.27 -24.08 1.06
C ASP A 319 4.58 -24.17 0.27
N GLU A 320 4.56 -24.74 -0.92
CA GLU A 320 5.71 -24.81 -1.82
C GLU A 320 6.29 -23.41 -2.08
N VAL A 321 5.44 -22.44 -2.45
CA VAL A 321 5.88 -21.06 -2.68
C VAL A 321 6.47 -20.42 -1.44
N ALA A 322 5.90 -20.65 -0.25
CA ALA A 322 6.39 -20.07 1.00
C ALA A 322 7.72 -20.71 1.48
N GLU A 323 7.99 -21.94 1.07
CA GLU A 323 9.16 -22.74 1.47
C GLU A 323 10.32 -22.71 0.46
N LEU A 324 10.19 -21.97 -0.65
CA LEU A 324 11.28 -21.73 -1.58
C LEU A 324 12.53 -21.19 -0.85
N PRO A 325 13.74 -21.40 -1.40
CA PRO A 325 14.99 -21.10 -0.70
C PRO A 325 15.32 -19.60 -0.64
N TYR A 326 14.41 -18.82 -0.05
CA TYR A 326 14.63 -17.38 0.17
C TYR A 326 15.81 -17.15 1.13
N ALA A 327 16.62 -16.12 0.84
CA ALA A 327 17.65 -15.64 1.76
C ALA A 327 17.06 -15.02 3.06
N ARG A 328 15.79 -14.62 3.05
CA ARG A 328 15.05 -13.97 4.15
C ARG A 328 15.77 -12.74 4.70
N ASP A 329 16.38 -11.98 3.81
CA ASP A 329 17.08 -10.73 4.12
C ASP A 329 17.12 -9.79 2.91
N TRP A 330 17.56 -8.54 3.11
CA TRP A 330 17.92 -7.66 2.02
C TRP A 330 19.29 -8.01 1.44
N HIS A 331 19.52 -7.65 0.19
CA HIS A 331 20.80 -7.89 -0.48
C HIS A 331 21.94 -7.17 0.26
N PRO A 332 23.14 -7.82 0.44
CA PRO A 332 24.26 -7.27 1.21
C PRO A 332 24.76 -5.89 0.74
N ASP A 333 24.58 -5.54 -0.52
CA ASP A 333 24.99 -4.24 -1.08
C ASP A 333 24.29 -3.04 -0.39
N TYR A 334 23.20 -3.29 0.34
CA TYR A 334 22.45 -2.25 1.07
C TYR A 334 22.90 -2.02 2.51
N ASP A 335 23.88 -2.79 3.01
CA ASP A 335 24.36 -2.70 4.39
C ASP A 335 24.91 -1.33 4.73
N ALA A 336 25.71 -0.75 3.81
CA ALA A 336 26.28 0.58 3.99
C ALA A 336 25.23 1.68 4.12
N ALA A 337 24.02 1.47 3.53
CA ALA A 337 22.89 2.38 3.65
C ALA A 337 22.02 2.12 4.90
N GLY A 338 22.35 1.10 5.72
CA GLY A 338 21.55 0.70 6.88
C GLY A 338 20.39 -0.25 6.56
N GLY A 339 20.40 -0.86 5.36
CA GLY A 339 19.42 -1.85 4.91
C GLY A 339 18.15 -1.23 4.35
N VAL A 340 17.06 -2.00 4.33
CA VAL A 340 15.76 -1.63 3.77
C VAL A 340 14.73 -1.50 4.89
N PRO A 341 14.22 -0.29 5.20
CA PRO A 341 13.35 -0.09 6.39
C PRO A 341 12.10 -0.97 6.42
N ALA A 342 11.47 -1.24 5.27
CA ALA A 342 10.29 -2.10 5.19
C ALA A 342 10.54 -3.53 5.68
N PHE A 343 11.77 -4.02 5.61
CA PHE A 343 12.11 -5.36 6.06
C PHE A 343 11.92 -5.56 7.57
N ALA A 344 12.07 -4.52 8.38
CA ALA A 344 11.90 -4.60 9.83
C ALA A 344 10.49 -5.06 10.26
N GLU A 345 9.47 -4.74 9.44
CA GLU A 345 8.08 -5.12 9.72
C GLU A 345 7.80 -6.59 9.41
N ILE A 346 8.53 -7.16 8.45
CA ILE A 346 8.26 -8.52 7.93
C ILE A 346 9.25 -9.58 8.44
N LYS A 347 10.45 -9.21 8.84
CA LYS A 347 11.53 -10.15 9.19
C LYS A 347 11.08 -11.29 10.12
N PHE A 348 10.25 -10.97 11.11
CA PHE A 348 9.71 -11.94 12.07
C PHE A 348 8.17 -11.95 12.01
N SER A 349 7.61 -11.86 10.81
CA SER A 349 6.18 -11.95 10.54
C SER A 349 5.92 -13.08 9.55
N ILE A 350 4.79 -13.76 9.69
CA ILE A 350 4.41 -14.91 8.86
C ILE A 350 3.13 -14.56 8.09
N SER A 351 3.17 -14.68 6.77
CA SER A 351 1.98 -14.58 5.94
C SER A 351 1.28 -15.94 5.88
N SER A 352 0.06 -16.01 6.41
CA SER A 352 -0.71 -17.26 6.48
C SER A 352 -1.66 -17.45 5.31
N ASN A 353 -2.07 -16.36 4.65
CA ASN A 353 -3.07 -16.39 3.58
C ASN A 353 -2.94 -15.23 2.60
N ARG A 354 -3.58 -15.38 1.44
CA ARG A 354 -3.83 -14.36 0.42
C ARG A 354 -5.31 -14.34 0.05
N GLY A 355 -5.77 -13.24 -0.57
CA GLY A 355 -7.18 -13.05 -0.91
C GLY A 355 -8.01 -12.54 0.26
N CYS A 356 -9.18 -11.98 -0.02
CA CYS A 356 -10.07 -11.44 1.01
C CYS A 356 -11.52 -11.39 0.52
N PHE A 357 -12.41 -12.14 1.16
CA PHE A 357 -13.85 -12.09 0.87
C PHE A 357 -14.59 -10.93 1.57
N GLY A 358 -13.86 -10.03 2.23
CA GLY A 358 -14.44 -8.83 2.84
C GLY A 358 -14.95 -7.82 1.83
N GLU A 359 -14.35 -7.75 0.65
CA GLU A 359 -14.79 -6.96 -0.52
C GLU A 359 -15.16 -5.50 -0.19
N CYS A 360 -14.32 -4.83 0.63
CA CYS A 360 -14.49 -3.42 0.92
C CYS A 360 -14.30 -2.60 -0.36
N SER A 361 -15.21 -1.67 -0.65
CA SER A 361 -15.27 -0.91 -1.92
C SER A 361 -14.01 -0.11 -2.22
N PHE A 362 -13.25 0.31 -1.20
CA PHE A 362 -12.04 1.12 -1.32
C PHE A 362 -10.75 0.28 -1.38
N CYS A 363 -10.83 -1.05 -1.18
CA CYS A 363 -9.66 -1.89 -1.00
C CYS A 363 -9.17 -2.48 -2.33
N ALA A 364 -7.92 -2.17 -2.70
CA ALA A 364 -7.30 -2.69 -3.90
C ALA A 364 -6.92 -4.19 -3.78
N LEU A 365 -6.77 -4.72 -2.57
CA LEU A 365 -6.36 -6.12 -2.35
C LEU A 365 -7.36 -7.09 -2.94
N THR A 366 -8.67 -6.83 -2.79
CA THR A 366 -9.70 -7.69 -3.39
C THR A 366 -9.59 -7.74 -4.91
N PHE A 367 -9.26 -6.60 -5.54
CA PHE A 367 -9.10 -6.50 -7.00
C PHE A 367 -7.78 -7.09 -7.51
N HIS A 368 -6.76 -7.16 -6.65
CA HIS A 368 -5.46 -7.73 -6.97
C HIS A 368 -5.35 -9.22 -6.57
N GLN A 369 -5.71 -9.57 -5.33
CA GLN A 369 -5.55 -10.94 -4.82
C GLN A 369 -6.81 -11.80 -4.96
N GLY A 370 -7.93 -11.21 -5.35
CA GLY A 370 -9.22 -11.91 -5.48
C GLY A 370 -9.97 -12.06 -4.16
N ARG A 371 -11.16 -12.70 -4.28
CA ARG A 371 -12.12 -12.94 -3.18
C ARG A 371 -12.02 -14.34 -2.60
N VAL A 372 -11.32 -15.25 -3.28
CA VAL A 372 -11.09 -16.62 -2.79
C VAL A 372 -9.85 -16.62 -1.91
N LEU A 373 -9.95 -17.20 -0.73
CA LEU A 373 -8.79 -17.35 0.13
C LEU A 373 -7.87 -18.47 -0.39
N GLN A 374 -6.59 -18.16 -0.42
CA GLN A 374 -5.49 -19.09 -0.65
C GLN A 374 -4.71 -19.17 0.65
N MET A 375 -4.65 -20.35 1.26
CA MET A 375 -4.14 -20.52 2.62
C MET A 375 -2.98 -21.48 2.65
N ARG A 376 -2.03 -21.20 3.52
CA ARG A 376 -0.98 -22.13 3.88
C ARG A 376 -1.49 -23.16 4.89
N SER A 377 -0.88 -24.32 4.89
CA SER A 377 -1.13 -25.34 5.91
C SER A 377 -0.59 -24.88 7.28
N HIS A 378 -1.17 -25.42 8.34
CA HIS A 378 -0.69 -25.25 9.69
C HIS A 378 0.79 -25.64 9.82
N ASP A 379 1.14 -26.80 9.26
CA ASP A 379 2.49 -27.36 9.32
C ASP A 379 3.53 -26.47 8.62
N SER A 380 3.20 -25.90 7.47
CA SER A 380 4.08 -24.97 6.77
C SER A 380 4.35 -23.70 7.60
N ILE A 381 3.32 -23.15 8.23
CA ILE A 381 3.45 -21.98 9.11
C ILE A 381 4.32 -22.33 10.34
N MET A 382 4.13 -23.51 10.92
CA MET A 382 4.94 -23.97 12.04
C MET A 382 6.42 -24.16 11.66
N ARG A 383 6.71 -24.77 10.48
CA ARG A 383 8.09 -24.89 9.96
C ARG A 383 8.74 -23.52 9.76
N GLU A 384 8.01 -22.55 9.23
CA GLU A 384 8.52 -21.17 9.09
C GLU A 384 8.81 -20.54 10.46
N ALA A 385 7.91 -20.69 11.44
CA ALA A 385 8.11 -20.19 12.78
C ALA A 385 9.36 -20.80 13.46
N GLU A 386 9.58 -22.12 13.30
CA GLU A 386 10.80 -22.77 13.76
C GLU A 386 12.05 -22.21 13.09
N LEU A 387 11.98 -21.92 11.77
CA LEU A 387 13.07 -21.29 11.06
C LEU A 387 13.39 -19.90 11.64
N LEU A 388 12.35 -19.09 11.93
CA LEU A 388 12.53 -17.77 12.56
C LEU A 388 13.20 -17.88 13.94
N THR A 389 12.88 -18.91 14.75
CA THR A 389 13.50 -19.07 16.07
C THR A 389 15.00 -19.36 16.02
N ARG A 390 15.52 -19.83 14.88
CA ARG A 390 16.95 -20.11 14.64
C ARG A 390 17.74 -18.87 14.21
N ASP A 391 17.07 -17.78 13.84
CA ASP A 391 17.74 -16.51 13.49
C ASP A 391 18.37 -15.91 14.76
N PRO A 392 19.69 -15.60 14.76
CA PRO A 392 20.39 -15.03 15.92
C PRO A 392 19.82 -13.68 16.40
N GLU A 393 19.10 -12.96 15.55
CA GLU A 393 18.44 -11.70 15.90
C GLU A 393 17.04 -11.90 16.49
N PHE A 394 16.53 -13.14 16.50
CA PHE A 394 15.22 -13.45 17.05
C PHE A 394 15.21 -13.28 18.57
N LYS A 395 14.39 -12.38 19.07
CA LYS A 395 14.28 -12.08 20.51
C LYS A 395 13.10 -12.77 21.19
N GLY A 396 12.47 -13.71 20.48
CA GLY A 396 11.30 -14.45 20.96
C GLY A 396 9.96 -13.82 20.57
N TYR A 397 9.93 -12.89 19.62
CA TYR A 397 8.71 -12.20 19.21
C TYR A 397 8.40 -12.48 17.75
N ILE A 398 7.27 -13.17 17.50
CA ILE A 398 6.65 -13.22 16.18
C ILE A 398 5.77 -11.97 16.07
N ASN A 399 6.11 -11.08 15.14
CA ASN A 399 5.52 -9.75 15.06
C ASN A 399 4.10 -9.74 14.51
N ASP A 400 3.79 -10.69 13.63
CA ASP A 400 2.48 -10.89 13.05
C ASP A 400 2.32 -12.30 12.48
N VAL A 401 1.11 -12.84 12.51
CA VAL A 401 0.70 -14.04 11.79
C VAL A 401 -0.62 -13.73 11.13
N GLY A 402 -0.63 -13.60 9.80
CA GLY A 402 -1.85 -13.20 9.11
C GLY A 402 -1.66 -12.92 7.63
N GLY A 403 -2.56 -12.11 7.10
CA GLY A 403 -2.61 -11.73 5.70
C GLY A 403 -3.48 -10.49 5.51
N PRO A 404 -4.21 -10.33 4.39
CA PRO A 404 -5.12 -9.20 4.19
C PRO A 404 -6.16 -9.04 5.30
N THR A 405 -6.52 -10.15 5.93
CA THR A 405 -7.36 -10.23 7.14
C THR A 405 -6.87 -11.41 7.98
N ALA A 406 -6.38 -11.14 9.18
CA ALA A 406 -5.68 -12.14 9.99
C ALA A 406 -6.53 -13.36 10.36
N ASN A 407 -7.78 -13.13 10.78
CA ASN A 407 -8.68 -14.19 11.24
C ASN A 407 -9.48 -14.89 10.13
N PHE A 408 -9.12 -14.69 8.86
CA PHE A 408 -9.64 -15.49 7.77
C PHE A 408 -8.74 -16.70 7.56
N SER A 409 -9.17 -17.86 8.03
CA SER A 409 -8.40 -19.12 8.02
C SER A 409 -9.07 -20.23 7.24
N ARG A 410 -10.10 -19.91 6.46
CA ARG A 410 -10.84 -20.88 5.62
C ARG A 410 -11.61 -20.18 4.52
N PRO A 411 -11.96 -20.86 3.41
CA PRO A 411 -12.85 -20.33 2.38
C PRO A 411 -14.19 -19.88 2.97
N ALA A 412 -14.80 -18.86 2.36
CA ALA A 412 -16.05 -18.30 2.84
C ALA A 412 -17.21 -19.34 2.85
N CYS A 413 -17.26 -20.22 1.87
CA CYS A 413 -18.22 -21.31 1.78
C CYS A 413 -17.84 -22.32 0.68
N ASP A 414 -18.34 -23.55 0.76
CA ASP A 414 -18.07 -24.62 -0.21
C ASP A 414 -18.57 -24.29 -1.62
N LYS A 415 -19.64 -23.48 -1.73
CA LYS A 415 -20.14 -23.02 -3.03
C LYS A 415 -19.09 -22.21 -3.78
N GLN A 416 -18.34 -21.35 -3.08
CA GLN A 416 -17.30 -20.50 -3.67
C GLN A 416 -16.23 -21.33 -4.38
N LEU A 417 -15.83 -22.45 -3.77
CA LEU A 417 -14.79 -23.33 -4.32
C LEU A 417 -15.27 -24.13 -5.56
N LYS A 418 -16.58 -24.44 -5.62
CA LYS A 418 -17.14 -25.26 -6.70
C LYS A 418 -17.72 -24.47 -7.87
N HIS A 419 -18.29 -23.31 -7.58
CA HIS A 419 -19.08 -22.52 -8.53
C HIS A 419 -18.62 -21.06 -8.63
N GLY A 420 -17.48 -20.73 -8.04
CA GLY A 420 -16.95 -19.38 -8.02
C GLY A 420 -17.68 -18.45 -7.05
N VAL A 421 -17.19 -17.21 -7.00
CA VAL A 421 -17.73 -16.16 -6.12
C VAL A 421 -19.08 -15.64 -6.64
N CYS A 422 -19.93 -15.21 -5.72
CA CYS A 422 -21.22 -14.62 -6.09
C CYS A 422 -21.01 -13.25 -6.76
N LYS A 423 -21.47 -13.07 -8.01
CA LYS A 423 -21.30 -11.80 -8.75
C LYS A 423 -22.02 -10.61 -8.10
N ASN A 424 -23.23 -10.82 -7.57
CA ASN A 424 -24.11 -9.76 -7.06
C ASN A 424 -24.33 -9.82 -5.54
N LYS A 425 -23.45 -10.51 -4.79
CA LYS A 425 -23.59 -10.66 -3.35
C LYS A 425 -22.23 -10.69 -2.66
N ARG A 426 -22.13 -9.93 -1.58
CA ARG A 426 -20.96 -9.94 -0.69
C ARG A 426 -21.17 -10.93 0.46
N CYS A 427 -20.06 -11.51 0.94
CA CYS A 427 -20.13 -12.53 1.99
C CYS A 427 -20.46 -11.94 3.38
N LEU A 428 -20.02 -10.71 3.65
CA LEU A 428 -20.13 -10.07 4.95
C LEU A 428 -21.07 -8.84 4.96
N TRP A 429 -21.61 -8.44 3.81
CA TRP A 429 -22.46 -7.26 3.71
C TRP A 429 -23.74 -7.54 2.90
N PRO A 430 -24.90 -6.95 3.26
CA PRO A 430 -25.22 -6.10 4.44
C PRO A 430 -25.22 -6.86 5.76
N SER A 431 -25.25 -8.16 5.73
CA SER A 431 -25.12 -9.08 6.86
C SER A 431 -24.34 -10.30 6.44
N VAL A 432 -23.80 -11.03 7.39
CA VAL A 432 -23.10 -12.29 7.14
C VAL A 432 -23.97 -13.24 6.34
N CYS A 433 -23.43 -13.78 5.24
CA CYS A 433 -24.16 -14.69 4.36
C CYS A 433 -24.53 -15.97 5.12
N LYS A 434 -25.79 -16.40 5.03
CA LYS A 434 -26.27 -17.63 5.69
C LYS A 434 -25.57 -18.92 5.25
N ASN A 435 -24.93 -18.90 4.06
CA ASN A 435 -24.15 -20.05 3.56
C ASN A 435 -22.68 -19.94 3.97
N MET A 436 -22.28 -18.89 4.67
CA MET A 436 -20.91 -18.71 5.12
C MET A 436 -20.65 -19.64 6.30
N VAL A 437 -19.49 -20.27 6.28
CA VAL A 437 -18.99 -21.05 7.42
C VAL A 437 -18.08 -20.14 8.23
N VAL A 438 -18.58 -19.70 9.38
CA VAL A 438 -17.81 -18.87 10.32
C VAL A 438 -17.22 -19.80 11.36
N ASP A 439 -15.88 -19.87 11.41
CA ASP A 439 -15.16 -20.75 12.31
C ASP A 439 -13.71 -20.24 12.45
N GLU A 440 -13.35 -19.76 13.63
CA GLU A 440 -12.03 -19.24 13.95
C GLU A 440 -11.17 -20.27 14.71
N SER A 441 -11.66 -21.51 14.91
CA SER A 441 -10.98 -22.52 15.73
C SER A 441 -9.60 -22.92 15.21
N GLY A 442 -9.48 -23.09 13.88
CA GLY A 442 -8.20 -23.43 13.25
C GLY A 442 -7.14 -22.34 13.44
N TYR A 443 -7.50 -21.08 13.30
CA TYR A 443 -6.58 -19.97 13.54
C TYR A 443 -6.24 -19.83 15.03
N THR A 444 -7.21 -20.04 15.89
CA THR A 444 -7.01 -20.06 17.36
C THR A 444 -5.98 -21.13 17.76
N GLN A 445 -6.13 -22.35 17.20
CA GLN A 445 -5.19 -23.43 17.46
C GLN A 445 -3.79 -23.11 16.95
N LEU A 446 -3.67 -22.57 15.73
CA LEU A 446 -2.38 -22.12 15.17
C LEU A 446 -1.69 -21.12 16.10
N LEU A 447 -2.41 -20.13 16.61
CA LEU A 447 -1.83 -19.13 17.52
C LEU A 447 -1.35 -19.76 18.84
N ARG A 448 -2.08 -20.77 19.35
CA ARG A 448 -1.70 -21.53 20.54
C ARG A 448 -0.42 -22.32 20.32
N ASP A 449 -0.32 -23.02 19.20
CA ASP A 449 0.85 -23.84 18.89
C ASP A 449 2.09 -22.98 18.66
N LEU A 450 1.96 -21.88 17.93
CA LEU A 450 3.05 -20.92 17.73
C LEU A 450 3.60 -20.34 19.02
N ARG A 451 2.74 -20.01 20.02
CA ARG A 451 3.21 -19.48 21.30
C ARG A 451 3.84 -20.53 22.22
N GLN A 452 3.65 -21.82 21.92
CA GLN A 452 4.25 -22.91 22.64
C GLN A 452 5.61 -23.34 22.07
N LEU A 453 6.01 -22.84 20.89
CA LEU A 453 7.31 -23.18 20.31
C LEU A 453 8.45 -22.74 21.20
N PRO A 454 9.47 -23.59 21.38
CA PRO A 454 10.69 -23.25 22.11
C PRO A 454 11.32 -21.97 21.54
N GLY A 455 11.65 -21.03 22.42
CA GLY A 455 12.24 -19.73 22.03
C GLY A 455 11.21 -18.62 21.71
N VAL A 456 9.94 -18.94 21.49
CA VAL A 456 8.87 -17.96 21.32
C VAL A 456 8.38 -17.49 22.68
N LYS A 457 8.41 -16.18 22.91
CA LYS A 457 7.89 -15.52 24.11
C LYS A 457 6.50 -14.93 23.90
N LYS A 458 6.25 -14.45 22.69
CA LYS A 458 4.96 -13.86 22.32
C LYS A 458 4.75 -13.87 20.83
N VAL A 459 3.52 -14.15 20.42
CA VAL A 459 3.01 -14.02 19.06
C VAL A 459 2.02 -12.86 19.03
N PHE A 460 2.21 -11.91 18.12
CA PHE A 460 1.28 -10.80 17.94
C PHE A 460 0.41 -11.01 16.70
N VAL A 461 -0.80 -10.46 16.73
CA VAL A 461 -1.69 -10.32 15.58
C VAL A 461 -1.81 -8.83 15.28
N ARG A 462 -1.12 -8.36 14.23
CA ARG A 462 -1.07 -6.94 13.82
C ARG A 462 -1.80 -6.68 12.51
N SER A 463 -1.86 -7.66 11.62
CA SER A 463 -2.80 -7.66 10.49
C SER A 463 -4.20 -7.50 11.03
N GLY A 464 -5.00 -6.61 10.47
CA GLY A 464 -6.33 -6.32 11.01
C GLY A 464 -7.23 -7.55 11.07
N ILE A 465 -8.06 -7.65 12.10
CA ILE A 465 -9.12 -8.65 12.17
C ILE A 465 -10.44 -8.09 11.62
N ARG A 466 -11.28 -8.97 11.07
CA ARG A 466 -12.66 -8.66 10.73
C ARG A 466 -13.54 -8.93 11.96
N PHE A 467 -13.79 -7.89 12.73
CA PHE A 467 -14.57 -7.98 13.97
C PHE A 467 -16.03 -8.44 13.72
N ASP A 468 -16.60 -8.18 12.55
CA ASP A 468 -17.92 -8.67 12.15
C ASP A 468 -17.93 -10.19 11.91
N TYR A 469 -16.82 -10.75 11.39
CA TYR A 469 -16.63 -12.21 11.29
C TYR A 469 -16.53 -12.83 12.69
N THR A 470 -15.69 -12.26 13.58
CA THR A 470 -15.57 -12.70 14.98
C THR A 470 -16.91 -12.57 15.74
N MET A 471 -17.72 -11.56 15.45
CA MET A 471 -19.05 -11.41 16.08
C MET A 471 -20.07 -12.40 15.56
N ALA A 472 -19.86 -12.98 14.39
CA ALA A 472 -20.69 -14.01 13.79
C ALA A 472 -20.29 -15.44 14.19
N ASP A 473 -19.08 -15.63 14.75
CA ASP A 473 -18.71 -16.89 15.36
C ASP A 473 -19.54 -17.14 16.63
N ALA A 474 -20.07 -18.35 16.75
CA ALA A 474 -20.82 -18.78 17.91
C ALA A 474 -19.95 -18.92 19.16
N SER A 475 -18.63 -19.08 18.97
CA SER A 475 -17.63 -19.20 20.03
C SER A 475 -16.99 -17.86 20.37
N ASP A 476 -16.68 -17.63 21.64
CA ASP A 476 -15.85 -16.51 22.09
C ASP A 476 -14.36 -16.90 22.17
N GLU A 477 -14.00 -18.11 21.77
CA GLU A 477 -12.70 -18.71 22.05
C GLU A 477 -11.54 -17.95 21.36
N PHE A 478 -11.70 -17.59 20.10
CA PHE A 478 -10.72 -16.78 19.38
C PHE A 478 -10.50 -15.42 20.07
N LEU A 479 -11.59 -14.70 20.39
CA LEU A 479 -11.45 -13.38 20.99
C LEU A 479 -10.83 -13.45 22.39
N ARG A 480 -11.11 -14.50 23.16
CA ARG A 480 -10.48 -14.76 24.46
C ARG A 480 -8.97 -15.00 24.30
N GLU A 481 -8.57 -15.94 23.44
CA GLU A 481 -7.15 -16.23 23.14
C GLU A 481 -6.41 -14.97 22.66
N LEU A 482 -7.03 -14.23 21.73
CA LEU A 482 -6.48 -12.99 21.18
C LEU A 482 -6.18 -11.96 22.28
N LEU A 483 -7.15 -11.68 23.15
CA LEU A 483 -7.02 -10.69 24.21
C LEU A 483 -5.98 -11.08 25.26
N GLU A 484 -6.00 -12.32 25.69
CA GLU A 484 -5.12 -12.79 26.77
C GLU A 484 -3.64 -12.88 26.30
N HIS A 485 -3.44 -13.35 25.08
CA HIS A 485 -2.11 -13.75 24.65
C HIS A 485 -1.50 -12.93 23.49
N HIS A 486 -2.30 -12.31 22.60
CA HIS A 486 -1.81 -11.77 21.31
C HIS A 486 -1.91 -10.26 21.17
N VAL A 487 -2.59 -9.57 22.08
CA VAL A 487 -2.71 -8.10 22.13
C VAL A 487 -1.70 -7.50 23.10
N SER A 488 -1.03 -6.43 22.70
CA SER A 488 -0.03 -5.72 23.52
C SER A 488 -0.57 -4.42 24.14
N GLY A 489 -1.84 -4.40 24.54
CA GLY A 489 -2.53 -3.22 25.12
C GLY A 489 -3.44 -2.45 24.15
N GLN A 490 -3.24 -2.58 22.84
CA GLN A 490 -4.07 -1.96 21.83
C GLN A 490 -4.45 -2.96 20.74
N LEU A 491 -5.76 -3.16 20.53
CA LEU A 491 -6.28 -3.89 19.38
C LEU A 491 -6.76 -2.88 18.32
N ARG A 492 -6.12 -2.93 17.15
CA ARG A 492 -6.50 -2.09 16.01
C ARG A 492 -7.59 -2.80 15.21
N VAL A 493 -8.69 -2.11 14.96
CA VAL A 493 -9.80 -2.60 14.12
C VAL A 493 -10.22 -1.51 13.15
N ALA A 494 -10.83 -1.88 12.06
CA ALA A 494 -11.17 -1.00 10.96
C ALA A 494 -12.69 -0.87 10.76
N PRO A 495 -13.44 -0.13 11.63
CA PRO A 495 -14.83 0.20 11.37
C PRO A 495 -14.99 1.18 10.20
N GLU A 496 -13.98 2.00 9.92
CA GLU A 496 -13.82 3.00 8.86
C GLU A 496 -14.70 4.23 9.01
N HIS A 497 -15.96 4.07 9.41
CA HIS A 497 -16.95 5.14 9.64
C HIS A 497 -17.97 4.74 10.71
N VAL A 498 -18.90 5.64 11.05
CA VAL A 498 -19.98 5.39 11.99
C VAL A 498 -21.39 5.62 11.41
N SER A 499 -21.48 6.25 10.25
CA SER A 499 -22.75 6.41 9.52
C SER A 499 -23.02 5.15 8.71
N ASP A 500 -24.16 4.49 8.95
CA ASP A 500 -24.56 3.28 8.22
C ASP A 500 -24.73 3.55 6.71
N ALA A 501 -25.10 4.76 6.32
CA ALA A 501 -25.16 5.14 4.92
C ALA A 501 -23.78 5.06 4.25
N VAL A 502 -22.74 5.60 4.88
CA VAL A 502 -21.35 5.54 4.37
C VAL A 502 -20.80 4.10 4.46
N LEU A 503 -21.06 3.41 5.56
CA LEU A 503 -20.64 2.01 5.75
C LEU A 503 -21.24 1.09 4.69
N SER A 504 -22.48 1.33 4.28
CA SER A 504 -23.15 0.61 3.18
C SER A 504 -22.38 0.79 1.86
N VAL A 505 -21.99 2.01 1.52
CA VAL A 505 -21.20 2.32 0.33
C VAL A 505 -19.81 1.65 0.40
N MET A 506 -19.20 1.64 1.57
CA MET A 506 -17.92 0.98 1.82
C MET A 506 -18.00 -0.55 1.76
N GLY A 507 -19.18 -1.15 1.92
CA GLY A 507 -19.35 -2.59 2.11
C GLY A 507 -18.84 -3.07 3.47
N LYS A 508 -19.01 -2.24 4.51
CA LYS A 508 -18.60 -2.52 5.89
C LYS A 508 -19.84 -2.86 6.75
N PRO A 509 -19.66 -3.58 7.86
CA PRO A 509 -20.76 -3.87 8.78
C PRO A 509 -21.35 -2.59 9.38
N SER A 510 -22.61 -2.66 9.83
CA SER A 510 -23.26 -1.53 10.48
C SER A 510 -22.59 -1.11 11.79
N ARG A 511 -22.80 0.14 12.19
CA ARG A 511 -22.32 0.67 13.47
C ARG A 511 -22.73 -0.22 14.64
N ALA A 512 -23.94 -0.76 14.61
CA ALA A 512 -24.45 -1.62 15.70
C ALA A 512 -23.56 -2.84 15.94
N VAL A 513 -22.99 -3.44 14.88
CA VAL A 513 -22.05 -4.58 14.98
C VAL A 513 -20.76 -4.14 15.65
N TYR A 514 -20.22 -2.97 15.27
CA TYR A 514 -19.02 -2.43 15.89
C TYR A 514 -19.23 -2.11 17.37
N ASP A 515 -20.32 -1.46 17.71
CA ASP A 515 -20.66 -1.14 19.11
C ASP A 515 -20.85 -2.43 19.95
N ALA A 516 -21.43 -3.48 19.37
CA ALA A 516 -21.56 -4.78 20.03
C ALA A 516 -20.19 -5.43 20.27
N PHE A 517 -19.29 -5.34 19.28
CA PHE A 517 -17.91 -5.82 19.42
C PHE A 517 -17.17 -5.08 20.53
N CYS A 518 -17.26 -3.75 20.59
CA CYS A 518 -16.63 -2.96 21.65
C CYS A 518 -17.14 -3.35 23.04
N ARG A 519 -18.46 -3.53 23.20
CA ARG A 519 -19.04 -4.01 24.48
C ARG A 519 -18.53 -5.39 24.86
N LYS A 520 -18.42 -6.32 23.89
CA LYS A 520 -17.88 -7.67 24.11
C LYS A 520 -16.41 -7.61 24.53
N PHE A 521 -15.60 -6.81 23.82
CA PHE A 521 -14.20 -6.57 24.12
C PHE A 521 -14.01 -6.00 25.54
N GLU A 522 -14.75 -4.98 25.93
CA GLU A 522 -14.69 -4.38 27.27
C GLU A 522 -15.12 -5.36 28.37
N ARG A 523 -16.14 -6.18 28.12
CA ARG A 523 -16.58 -7.23 29.05
C ARG A 523 -15.44 -8.22 29.31
N LEU A 524 -14.81 -8.74 28.25
CA LEU A 524 -13.72 -9.69 28.36
C LEU A 524 -12.47 -9.09 29.03
N ASN A 525 -12.14 -7.82 28.72
CA ASN A 525 -11.06 -7.11 29.43
C ASN A 525 -11.29 -7.05 30.94
N ARG A 526 -12.51 -6.78 31.38
CA ARG A 526 -12.85 -6.79 32.80
C ARG A 526 -12.78 -8.20 33.41
N GLU A 527 -13.25 -9.20 32.66
CA GLU A 527 -13.22 -10.61 33.08
C GLU A 527 -11.79 -11.09 33.34
N TYR A 528 -10.85 -10.72 32.45
CA TYR A 528 -9.43 -11.08 32.57
C TYR A 528 -8.56 -10.08 33.33
N GLY A 529 -9.14 -8.99 33.85
CA GLY A 529 -8.37 -7.93 34.55
C GLY A 529 -7.37 -7.20 33.65
N LEU A 530 -7.62 -7.17 32.33
CA LEU A 530 -6.74 -6.55 31.34
C LEU A 530 -6.99 -5.04 31.21
N LYS A 531 -5.96 -4.30 30.75
CA LYS A 531 -6.05 -2.87 30.45
C LYS A 531 -5.73 -2.65 28.97
N GLN A 532 -6.61 -3.13 28.12
CA GLN A 532 -6.46 -3.02 26.66
C GLN A 532 -7.55 -2.12 26.09
N TYR A 533 -7.26 -1.55 24.91
CA TYR A 533 -8.14 -0.58 24.25
C TYR A 533 -8.32 -0.94 22.79
N VAL A 534 -9.54 -0.73 22.27
CA VAL A 534 -9.81 -0.78 20.83
C VAL A 534 -9.38 0.55 20.21
N VAL A 535 -8.59 0.49 19.17
CA VAL A 535 -8.16 1.66 18.39
C VAL A 535 -8.76 1.57 16.98
N PRO A 536 -9.81 2.38 16.67
CA PRO A 536 -10.44 2.35 15.37
C PRO A 536 -9.60 3.04 14.30
N TYR A 537 -9.51 2.43 13.13
CA TYR A 537 -9.14 3.12 11.89
C TYR A 537 -10.39 3.78 11.32
N LEU A 538 -10.25 5.07 10.95
CA LEU A 538 -11.33 5.88 10.42
C LEU A 538 -10.90 6.54 9.11
N ILE A 539 -11.80 6.58 8.13
CA ILE A 539 -11.59 7.20 6.82
C ILE A 539 -12.53 8.40 6.67
N SER A 540 -11.94 9.58 6.39
CA SER A 540 -12.70 10.77 6.02
C SER A 540 -12.92 10.86 4.50
N SER A 541 -13.94 11.59 4.09
CA SER A 541 -14.19 11.97 2.67
C SER A 541 -14.34 10.80 1.69
N HIS A 542 -14.79 9.63 2.19
CA HIS A 542 -15.18 8.52 1.31
C HIS A 542 -16.44 8.90 0.50
N PRO A 543 -16.61 8.42 -0.75
CA PRO A 543 -17.88 8.56 -1.46
C PRO A 543 -19.07 8.18 -0.55
N GLY A 544 -20.12 9.01 -0.57
CA GLY A 544 -21.27 8.91 0.35
C GLY A 544 -21.13 9.71 1.65
N SER A 545 -19.93 10.19 2.01
CA SER A 545 -19.74 11.02 3.23
C SER A 545 -19.96 12.49 2.92
N THR A 546 -21.14 13.02 3.28
CA THR A 546 -21.42 14.46 3.27
C THR A 546 -20.88 15.12 4.54
N MET A 547 -21.04 16.44 4.64
CA MET A 547 -20.66 17.15 5.86
C MET A 547 -21.46 16.68 7.11
N LYS A 548 -22.70 16.22 6.90
CA LYS A 548 -23.52 15.66 7.99
C LYS A 548 -22.87 14.39 8.56
N GLU A 549 -22.56 13.42 7.72
CA GLU A 549 -21.93 12.16 8.13
C GLU A 549 -20.54 12.39 8.74
N ALA A 550 -19.81 13.41 8.27
CA ALA A 550 -18.52 13.78 8.85
C ALA A 550 -18.68 14.37 10.28
N VAL A 551 -19.77 15.12 10.54
CA VAL A 551 -20.09 15.60 11.89
C VAL A 551 -20.52 14.43 12.78
N ASP A 552 -21.36 13.51 12.30
CA ASP A 552 -21.76 12.30 13.04
C ASP A 552 -20.51 11.49 13.45
N LEU A 553 -19.49 11.40 12.57
CA LEU A 553 -18.23 10.76 12.88
C LEU A 553 -17.45 11.50 13.98
N ALA A 554 -17.42 12.84 13.95
CA ALA A 554 -16.75 13.65 14.97
C ALA A 554 -17.45 13.52 16.35
N GLU A 555 -18.78 13.44 16.37
CA GLU A 555 -19.53 13.18 17.60
C GLU A 555 -19.19 11.80 18.18
N ALA A 556 -19.13 10.77 17.34
CA ALA A 556 -18.71 9.44 17.77
C ALA A 556 -17.27 9.44 18.34
N VAL A 557 -16.34 10.13 17.71
CA VAL A 557 -14.95 10.29 18.23
C VAL A 557 -14.95 11.03 19.58
N ARG A 558 -15.81 12.02 19.77
CA ARG A 558 -15.99 12.69 21.07
C ARG A 558 -16.45 11.68 22.13
N ASP A 559 -17.46 10.89 21.80
CA ASP A 559 -18.11 9.95 22.72
C ASP A 559 -17.19 8.76 23.08
N MET A 560 -16.27 8.37 22.20
CA MET A 560 -15.20 7.41 22.48
C MET A 560 -14.21 7.93 23.55
N GLY A 561 -14.18 9.23 23.86
CA GLY A 561 -13.36 9.83 24.90
C GLY A 561 -11.90 10.08 24.50
N TYR A 562 -11.42 9.56 23.39
CA TYR A 562 -10.09 9.84 22.85
C TYR A 562 -10.18 10.29 21.39
N MET A 563 -9.11 10.93 20.91
CA MET A 563 -9.02 11.41 19.54
C MET A 563 -7.95 10.59 18.79
N PRO A 564 -8.29 9.99 17.64
CA PRO A 564 -7.31 9.28 16.83
C PRO A 564 -6.12 10.19 16.45
N GLU A 565 -4.90 9.70 16.67
CA GLU A 565 -3.68 10.42 16.25
C GLU A 565 -3.52 10.35 14.73
N GLN A 566 -3.83 9.20 14.16
CA GLN A 566 -3.79 8.95 12.71
C GLN A 566 -5.20 8.91 12.15
N VAL A 567 -5.42 9.68 11.11
CA VAL A 567 -6.65 9.72 10.31
C VAL A 567 -6.27 9.52 8.86
N GLN A 568 -7.01 8.66 8.19
CA GLN A 568 -6.85 8.46 6.76
C GLN A 568 -7.94 9.23 6.02
N ASP A 569 -7.55 10.00 5.00
CA ASP A 569 -8.51 10.46 4.00
C ASP A 569 -8.69 9.35 2.98
N PHE A 570 -9.88 9.26 2.41
CA PHE A 570 -10.11 8.35 1.29
C PHE A 570 -9.09 8.61 0.18
N TYR A 571 -8.35 7.57 -0.16
CA TYR A 571 -7.31 7.61 -1.19
C TYR A 571 -7.84 6.93 -2.46
N PRO A 572 -8.11 7.67 -3.55
CA PRO A 572 -8.59 7.08 -4.79
C PRO A 572 -7.52 6.19 -5.45
N THR A 573 -7.42 4.96 -5.00
CA THR A 573 -6.53 3.95 -5.59
C THR A 573 -7.13 3.43 -6.90
N PRO A 574 -6.38 3.36 -8.00
CA PRO A 574 -6.91 2.87 -9.28
C PRO A 574 -7.63 1.53 -9.14
N SER A 575 -8.63 1.32 -9.97
CA SER A 575 -9.41 0.08 -10.07
C SER A 575 -10.01 -0.41 -8.73
N THR A 576 -10.41 0.50 -7.87
CA THR A 576 -11.30 0.20 -6.75
C THR A 576 -12.69 0.75 -7.01
N MET A 577 -13.71 0.09 -6.46
CA MET A 577 -15.10 0.51 -6.62
C MET A 577 -15.33 1.94 -6.10
N SER A 578 -14.74 2.28 -4.95
CA SER A 578 -14.82 3.65 -4.41
C SER A 578 -14.13 4.69 -5.29
N THR A 579 -13.09 4.32 -6.00
CA THR A 579 -12.43 5.21 -6.98
C THR A 579 -13.29 5.41 -8.22
N CYS A 580 -13.97 4.36 -8.68
CA CYS A 580 -14.99 4.49 -9.73
C CYS A 580 -16.10 5.46 -9.30
N MET A 581 -16.67 5.29 -8.11
CA MET A 581 -17.65 6.22 -7.53
C MET A 581 -17.10 7.65 -7.44
N TYR A 582 -15.87 7.80 -6.96
CA TYR A 582 -15.20 9.09 -6.84
C TYR A 582 -15.09 9.82 -8.19
N TYR A 583 -14.70 9.11 -9.23
CA TYR A 583 -14.55 9.70 -10.56
C TYR A 583 -15.90 9.99 -11.24
N THR A 584 -16.82 9.02 -11.20
CA THR A 584 -18.07 9.09 -11.96
C THR A 584 -19.19 9.83 -11.23
N GLY A 585 -19.22 9.77 -9.91
CA GLY A 585 -20.32 10.32 -9.09
C GLY A 585 -21.54 9.39 -9.03
N VAL A 586 -21.40 8.12 -9.45
CA VAL A 586 -22.45 7.11 -9.35
C VAL A 586 -21.92 5.81 -8.72
N ASP A 587 -22.79 5.03 -8.13
CA ASP A 587 -22.48 3.64 -7.74
C ASP A 587 -22.49 2.76 -9.01
N PRO A 588 -21.37 2.15 -9.41
CA PRO A 588 -21.32 1.39 -10.66
C PRO A 588 -22.22 0.13 -10.67
N ARG A 589 -22.71 -0.31 -9.51
CA ARG A 589 -23.62 -1.47 -9.38
C ARG A 589 -25.06 -1.13 -9.69
N THR A 590 -25.50 0.08 -9.33
CA THR A 590 -26.90 0.55 -9.46
C THR A 590 -27.05 1.69 -10.46
N MET A 591 -25.95 2.35 -10.80
CA MET A 591 -25.90 3.58 -11.60
C MET A 591 -26.60 4.78 -10.93
N GLU A 592 -26.93 4.67 -9.63
CA GLU A 592 -27.52 5.77 -8.87
C GLU A 592 -26.47 6.80 -8.46
N PRO A 593 -26.83 8.09 -8.43
CA PRO A 593 -25.94 9.16 -8.01
C PRO A 593 -25.45 8.95 -6.56
N ILE A 594 -24.15 9.22 -6.34
CA ILE A 594 -23.52 9.18 -5.03
C ILE A 594 -22.78 10.48 -4.76
N TYR A 595 -22.93 10.99 -3.54
CA TYR A 595 -22.21 12.21 -3.13
C TYR A 595 -20.70 11.96 -3.06
N VAL A 596 -19.92 12.92 -3.57
CA VAL A 596 -18.45 12.88 -3.54
C VAL A 596 -17.89 14.23 -3.11
N ALA A 597 -17.18 14.30 -2.01
CA ALA A 597 -16.43 15.47 -1.59
C ALA A 597 -15.22 15.68 -2.53
N ARG A 598 -15.36 16.54 -3.54
CA ARG A 598 -14.30 16.82 -4.53
C ARG A 598 -13.46 18.04 -4.17
N ASP A 599 -14.08 19.03 -3.53
CA ASP A 599 -13.42 20.26 -3.13
C ASP A 599 -12.34 19.95 -2.06
N PRO A 600 -11.07 20.34 -2.29
CA PRO A 600 -9.99 20.15 -1.31
C PRO A 600 -10.28 20.79 0.05
N HIS A 601 -10.97 21.93 0.07
CA HIS A 601 -11.34 22.61 1.30
C HIS A 601 -12.37 21.83 2.10
N GLU A 602 -13.37 21.26 1.42
CA GLU A 602 -14.35 20.37 2.04
C GLU A 602 -13.70 19.11 2.61
N LYS A 603 -12.80 18.47 1.85
CA LYS A 603 -12.03 17.31 2.35
C LYS A 603 -11.21 17.68 3.59
N ALA A 604 -10.59 18.86 3.61
CA ALA A 604 -9.87 19.36 4.77
C ALA A 604 -10.79 19.56 5.99
N MET A 605 -12.01 20.05 5.78
CA MET A 605 -13.02 20.19 6.84
C MET A 605 -13.44 18.84 7.40
N GLN A 606 -13.80 17.86 6.54
CA GLN A 606 -14.19 16.51 6.97
C GLN A 606 -13.06 15.84 7.78
N ARG A 607 -11.80 15.98 7.33
CA ARG A 607 -10.65 15.47 8.07
C ARG A 607 -10.45 16.18 9.41
N ALA A 608 -10.57 17.51 9.43
CA ALA A 608 -10.39 18.31 10.64
C ALA A 608 -11.41 17.94 11.73
N LEU A 609 -12.64 17.56 11.34
CA LEU A 609 -13.69 17.12 12.26
C LEU A 609 -13.26 15.88 13.06
N ILE A 610 -12.57 14.91 12.49
CA ILE A 610 -12.08 13.72 13.22
C ILE A 610 -11.01 14.12 14.25
N GLN A 611 -10.23 15.18 13.97
CA GLN A 611 -9.18 15.70 14.85
C GLN A 611 -9.55 17.07 15.43
N TYR A 612 -10.80 17.25 15.82
CA TYR A 612 -11.40 18.53 16.25
C TYR A 612 -10.71 19.16 17.46
N ARG A 613 -10.01 18.37 18.30
CA ARG A 613 -9.30 18.88 19.49
C ARG A 613 -7.99 19.58 19.15
N LYS A 614 -7.46 19.43 17.93
CA LYS A 614 -6.23 20.09 17.50
C LYS A 614 -6.48 21.59 17.29
N PRO A 615 -5.71 22.49 17.92
CA PRO A 615 -5.89 23.94 17.79
C PRO A 615 -5.82 24.44 16.34
N GLU A 616 -4.94 23.83 15.53
CA GLU A 616 -4.78 24.16 14.12
C GLU A 616 -6.04 23.89 13.29
N ASN A 617 -6.87 22.94 13.71
CA ASN A 617 -8.11 22.55 13.02
C ASN A 617 -9.30 23.44 13.40
N TYR A 618 -9.19 24.30 14.43
CA TYR A 618 -10.33 25.05 14.99
C TYR A 618 -11.15 25.79 13.93
N LYS A 619 -10.51 26.50 13.01
CA LYS A 619 -11.19 27.28 11.97
C LYS A 619 -11.99 26.40 11.03
N LEU A 620 -11.36 25.30 10.56
CA LEU A 620 -12.00 24.32 9.66
C LEU A 620 -13.18 23.61 10.35
N VAL A 621 -13.01 23.19 11.60
CA VAL A 621 -14.08 22.54 12.38
C VAL A 621 -15.25 23.49 12.60
N ARG A 622 -14.99 24.77 12.95
CA ARG A 622 -16.05 25.76 13.12
C ARG A 622 -16.84 25.97 11.82
N GLU A 623 -16.14 26.17 10.71
CA GLU A 623 -16.76 26.32 9.39
C GLU A 623 -17.58 25.08 9.00
N ALA A 624 -17.04 23.89 9.23
CA ALA A 624 -17.74 22.63 8.98
C ALA A 624 -19.06 22.53 9.78
N LEU A 625 -19.01 22.85 11.07
CA LEU A 625 -20.20 22.83 11.93
C LEU A 625 -21.24 23.87 11.50
N GLU A 626 -20.81 25.07 11.11
CA GLU A 626 -21.70 26.12 10.60
C GLU A 626 -22.34 25.72 9.27
N LYS A 627 -21.59 25.12 8.33
CA LYS A 627 -22.08 24.55 7.06
C LYS A 627 -23.06 23.40 7.27
N ALA A 628 -22.80 22.54 8.25
CA ALA A 628 -23.70 21.44 8.62
C ALA A 628 -24.93 21.87 9.42
N GLY A 629 -25.06 23.17 9.78
CA GLY A 629 -26.14 23.67 10.63
C GLY A 629 -26.04 23.23 12.09
N ARG A 630 -24.87 22.71 12.54
CA ARG A 630 -24.65 22.12 13.86
C ARG A 630 -23.94 23.08 14.83
N ARG A 631 -24.47 24.34 14.92
CA ARG A 631 -23.96 25.33 15.89
C ARG A 631 -24.14 24.90 17.34
N ASP A 632 -25.06 23.97 17.63
CA ASP A 632 -25.23 23.32 18.91
C ASP A 632 -23.98 22.63 19.46
N LEU A 633 -23.05 22.23 18.56
CA LEU A 633 -21.78 21.61 18.89
C LEU A 633 -20.66 22.61 19.17
N ILE A 634 -20.95 23.93 19.14
CA ILE A 634 -20.01 25.02 19.48
C ILE A 634 -20.42 25.57 20.84
N GLY A 635 -19.68 25.29 21.89
CA GLY A 635 -20.02 25.69 23.26
C GLY A 635 -19.06 25.16 24.31
N TYR A 636 -19.49 25.26 25.57
CA TYR A 636 -18.65 24.85 26.71
C TYR A 636 -19.14 23.54 27.38
N THR A 637 -20.24 22.96 26.91
CA THR A 637 -20.77 21.71 27.47
C THR A 637 -19.98 20.50 26.98
N LYS A 638 -20.10 19.38 27.66
CA LYS A 638 -19.46 18.11 27.28
C LYS A 638 -19.93 17.56 25.92
N HIS A 639 -21.07 18.04 25.42
CA HIS A 639 -21.60 17.64 24.11
C HIS A 639 -21.03 18.46 22.95
N CYS A 640 -20.38 19.60 23.25
CA CYS A 640 -19.78 20.43 22.20
C CYS A 640 -18.44 19.88 21.76
N LEU A 641 -18.15 20.02 20.46
CA LEU A 641 -16.88 19.63 19.87
C LEU A 641 -15.81 20.70 20.09
N ILE A 642 -16.17 21.97 19.90
CA ILE A 642 -15.25 23.11 20.06
C ILE A 642 -15.85 24.23 20.92
N ARG A 643 -14.96 25.05 21.50
CA ARG A 643 -15.35 26.27 22.24
C ARG A 643 -15.79 27.38 21.27
N PRO A 644 -16.61 28.37 21.72
CA PRO A 644 -17.00 29.50 20.89
C PRO A 644 -15.83 30.43 20.49
N VAL A 645 -14.75 30.41 21.27
CA VAL A 645 -13.55 31.22 21.05
C VAL A 645 -12.36 30.36 20.67
N PRO A 646 -11.47 30.82 19.80
CA PRO A 646 -10.26 30.09 19.44
C PRO A 646 -9.41 29.74 20.65
N PRO A 647 -8.78 28.55 20.71
CA PRO A 647 -7.87 28.18 21.77
C PRO A 647 -6.61 29.07 21.75
N ARG A 648 -6.08 29.37 22.94
CA ARG A 648 -4.78 30.02 23.06
C ARG A 648 -3.63 29.04 22.75
N PRO A 649 -2.43 29.50 22.42
CA PRO A 649 -1.28 28.63 22.25
C PRO A 649 -1.10 27.68 23.45
N GLY A 650 -1.07 26.38 23.20
CA GLY A 650 -0.98 25.34 24.24
C GLY A 650 -2.30 24.83 24.81
N GLU A 651 -3.44 25.39 24.42
CA GLU A 651 -4.78 24.92 24.80
C GLU A 651 -5.35 23.99 23.71
N THR A 652 -6.28 23.10 24.13
CA THR A 652 -7.07 22.31 23.18
C THR A 652 -8.30 23.10 22.72
N SER A 653 -8.76 22.87 21.49
CA SER A 653 -9.99 23.45 20.95
C SER A 653 -11.28 22.82 21.49
N ALA A 654 -11.21 21.70 22.24
CA ALA A 654 -12.36 20.95 22.72
C ALA A 654 -13.32 21.78 23.59
N GLY A 655 -14.65 21.60 23.37
CA GLY A 655 -15.71 22.30 24.08
C GLY A 655 -15.88 21.88 25.54
N GLY A 656 -15.77 20.56 25.86
CA GLY A 656 -15.96 20.02 27.21
C GLY A 656 -14.74 20.20 28.11
N GLY A 657 -14.90 20.87 29.25
CA GLY A 657 -13.83 21.09 30.21
C GLY A 657 -13.45 19.85 30.99
N HIS A 658 -12.30 19.24 30.69
CA HIS A 658 -11.47 18.59 31.71
C HIS A 658 -10.22 19.45 31.87
N SER A 659 -10.33 20.48 32.69
CA SER A 659 -9.17 21.18 33.23
C SER A 659 -8.56 20.24 34.29
N THR A 660 -7.51 19.52 33.90
CA THR A 660 -6.58 19.01 34.91
C THR A 660 -5.80 20.22 35.43
N GLY A 661 -6.44 20.94 36.36
CA GLY A 661 -5.78 22.02 37.11
C GLY A 661 -4.68 21.42 37.96
N LYS A 662 -3.43 21.52 37.55
CA LYS A 662 -2.32 21.54 38.48
C LYS A 662 -2.44 22.82 39.29
N LYS A 663 -2.99 22.72 40.51
CA LYS A 663 -2.82 23.74 41.55
C LYS A 663 -1.35 23.82 41.84
N GLY A 664 -0.75 25.01 41.57
CA GLY A 664 0.59 25.37 41.97
C GLY A 664 0.68 25.35 43.49
N GLY A 665 1.36 24.36 44.03
CA GLY A 665 1.83 24.37 45.42
C GLY A 665 3.10 25.19 45.48
N LYS A 666 3.06 26.26 46.30
CA LYS A 666 4.23 27.05 46.68
C LYS A 666 5.27 26.18 47.37
N ALA A 667 6.48 26.23 46.87
CA ALA A 667 7.65 25.63 47.54
C ALA A 667 7.99 26.41 48.79
N HIS A 668 8.06 25.70 49.93
CA HIS A 668 8.89 26.12 51.10
C HIS A 668 10.09 25.16 51.13
N GLY A 669 11.24 25.78 51.24
CA GLY A 669 12.52 25.07 51.25
C GLY A 669 12.78 24.34 52.56
N GLY A 670 13.64 23.37 52.52
CA GLY A 670 14.19 22.65 53.66
C GLY A 670 15.25 21.64 53.19
N ALA A 671 16.41 21.82 53.76
CA ALA A 671 17.70 21.23 53.41
C ALA A 671 17.86 19.74 53.75
N GLY A 672 18.73 19.06 53.01
CA GLY A 672 19.72 18.13 53.53
C GLY A 672 19.36 16.63 53.54
N GLY A 673 20.19 15.82 52.84
CA GLY A 673 20.24 14.37 53.07
C GLY A 673 20.94 13.59 51.94
N LYS A 674 22.15 13.17 52.20
CA LYS A 674 23.03 12.35 51.31
C LYS A 674 22.52 10.93 51.11
N GLY A 675 22.81 10.40 49.89
CA GLY A 675 22.69 9.14 49.22
C GLY A 675 22.60 7.82 49.98
N PRO A 676 22.56 6.66 49.31
CA PRO A 676 23.57 6.16 48.39
C PRO A 676 23.08 5.40 47.14
N LYS A 677 24.06 5.03 46.35
CA LYS A 677 24.09 4.29 45.07
C LYS A 677 23.41 2.93 45.05
N GLY A 678 22.88 2.57 43.85
CA GLY A 678 22.79 1.18 43.43
C GLY A 678 21.73 0.86 42.39
N SER A 679 22.15 0.52 41.27
CA SER A 679 21.93 -0.56 40.31
C SER A 679 21.15 -0.25 39.03
N LYS A 680 21.81 -0.66 37.96
CA LYS A 680 21.44 -0.58 36.55
C LYS A 680 20.26 -1.49 36.21
N GLY A 681 19.35 -1.00 35.40
CA GLY A 681 18.37 -1.82 34.66
C GLY A 681 18.10 -1.20 33.30
N HIS A 682 18.53 -1.89 32.27
CA HIS A 682 18.34 -1.52 30.86
C HIS A 682 16.88 -1.72 30.42
N GLY A 683 16.34 -0.77 29.69
CA GLY A 683 15.09 -0.90 28.98
C GLY A 683 14.93 0.28 28.02
N GLY A 684 15.63 0.23 26.89
CA GLY A 684 15.50 1.24 25.83
C GLY A 684 14.43 0.83 24.83
N MET A 685 13.33 1.59 24.80
CA MET A 685 12.42 1.62 23.66
C MET A 685 12.70 2.87 22.84
N SER A 686 13.13 2.68 21.60
CA SER A 686 13.36 3.75 20.65
C SER A 686 12.04 4.34 20.17
N ARG A 687 11.84 5.59 20.51
CA ARG A 687 10.79 6.47 20.00
C ARG A 687 11.29 7.07 18.68
N ALA A 688 10.66 6.77 17.56
CA ALA A 688 10.83 7.55 16.34
C ALA A 688 10.11 8.90 16.53
N GLN A 689 10.88 9.96 16.65
CA GLN A 689 10.36 11.33 16.68
C GLN A 689 10.31 11.89 15.26
N ASN A 690 9.10 12.22 14.81
CA ASN A 690 8.90 13.12 13.67
C ASN A 690 9.10 14.56 14.14
N THR A 691 10.21 15.15 13.79
CA THR A 691 10.44 16.59 13.90
C THR A 691 10.03 17.29 12.62
N ALA A 692 8.90 17.98 12.65
CA ALA A 692 8.53 18.95 11.62
C ALA A 692 9.33 20.22 11.82
N GLY A 693 10.23 20.53 10.90
CA GLY A 693 10.99 21.77 10.86
C GLY A 693 10.08 22.96 10.48
N ARG A 694 10.06 23.97 11.33
CA ARG A 694 9.52 25.30 11.04
C ARG A 694 10.48 26.04 10.10
N ASN A 695 9.99 26.50 8.96
CA ASN A 695 10.60 27.63 8.25
C ASN A 695 9.61 28.79 8.16
N ARG A 696 10.05 29.91 8.68
CA ARG A 696 9.38 31.23 8.64
C ARG A 696 9.48 31.81 7.24
N ALA A 697 8.36 32.32 6.75
CA ALA A 697 8.30 33.22 5.62
C ALA A 697 8.84 34.60 6.00
N ALA A 698 9.67 35.20 5.17
CA ALA A 698 9.95 36.59 5.12
C ALA A 698 9.28 37.23 3.91
N GLN A 699 8.55 38.31 4.19
CA GLN A 699 7.84 39.12 3.21
C GLN A 699 8.83 40.00 2.40
N GLY A 700 8.52 40.16 1.12
CA GLY A 700 9.05 41.23 0.27
C GLY A 700 8.00 41.68 -0.70
N ARG A 701 7.52 42.90 -0.52
CA ARG A 701 6.59 43.66 -1.35
C ARG A 701 7.26 44.21 -2.60
N GLN A 702 6.45 44.40 -3.62
CA GLN A 702 6.34 45.45 -4.66
C GLN A 702 6.37 44.82 -6.05
N GLY A 703 5.57 45.16 -6.99
CA GLY A 703 4.64 46.23 -7.27
C GLY A 703 4.34 46.17 -8.77
N ALA A 704 3.10 46.37 -9.06
CA ALA A 704 2.48 47.06 -10.17
C ALA A 704 2.76 46.73 -11.67
N ASN A 705 1.66 46.52 -12.35
CA ASN A 705 1.25 47.07 -13.67
C ASN A 705 1.60 46.32 -14.94
N GLY A 706 0.50 46.06 -15.63
CA GLY A 706 0.33 46.49 -17.03
C GLY A 706 -0.08 45.38 -17.98
N GLY A 707 -1.34 45.26 -18.21
CA GLY A 707 -2.05 45.48 -19.49
C GLY A 707 -1.78 44.54 -20.67
N GLY A 708 -2.85 43.98 -21.19
CA GLY A 708 -2.97 43.91 -22.62
C GLY A 708 -3.23 42.54 -23.27
N ARG A 709 -4.48 42.18 -23.39
CA ARG A 709 -5.25 41.69 -24.56
C ARG A 709 -4.59 40.77 -25.63
N ARG A 710 -5.34 39.70 -25.86
CA ARG A 710 -5.68 39.07 -27.18
C ARG A 710 -4.56 38.30 -27.90
N ASN A 711 -4.72 37.04 -28.12
CA ASN A 711 -5.60 36.22 -28.95
C ASN A 711 -5.66 34.79 -28.43
#